data_83cadd8a7af44b12a39b6e5539009103
#
_entry.id   83cadd8a7af44b12a39b6e5539009103
#
_cell.length_a   1.000
_cell.length_b   1.000
_cell.length_c   1.000
_cell.angle_alpha   90.00
_cell.angle_beta   90.00
_cell.angle_gamma   90.00
#
_symmetry.space_group_name_H-M   'P 1'
#
loop_
_entity.id
_entity.type
_entity.pdbx_description
1 polymer ?
#
loop_
_entity_poly.entity_id
_entity_poly.type
_entity_poly.pdbx_seq_one_letter_code
_entity_poly.pdbx_strand_id
1 'polypeptide(L)'
;MRPFLLALPLALCAATAAHADEGMWLPSQLPRIAGSLRAAGFQGDPAGLAELARPPMNAVVRAGGGTGAFVSKDGLVLTNHHVAFGVIQYNSNAQRDLIGNGYVAADRAAELPANPDYRVLVTTGFDQVTDRILADARGRKGREYYDAVDQATKAVVAECEAEPGTRCSVANMHYGTDFYRITQLELRDVRLVYAPPESIGNYGDDIDNFMWPRHSGDFTLLRAYVGRDGKPAAYAPDNVPYAPPSHLQVATDHVQAGDFAMLAGYPGTTFRHRMASEFRNQIDWQLPSRVALFASLIKTVEAATAGNADARILYASQMAGMQNTLKRAQGELDGLTRSDAVRVRGDDEHAMLAWLGQQDDAAAIRADIAAAQQVLDAATAMRERDQLLGAIRSQTQLLRAALTLQRLAIERSKPDPLRESGYQQRDEALIEGQLKQVQRRFAPAVEKALLADLLRQYQALPAAQHVREFDAVFGTTPGQMEAKLDALYAGTMLGDEAQRLRWLAAEPALVNAAADPLLAAARMLMPALLAIEAEDKARAGELLRLRPAYMRALIGFRQSQGRAVYPDANGTLRVSYGAVSPMDPRDGVRYLPLTTVAGIVEKHTGKAPFDAPKPLLDAIGQGDFGSTADPELGTQTVNLLTNLDTTGGNSGSPVLDARGQLIGLNFDSNWEAVSASWMFDPRYKRAIHVDMRYMRWLMAKVYPAPHLLREMDLPAQ
;
A
#
# COMPACT_ATOMS: atom_id res chain seq x y z
N MET A 1 40.25 -24.34 62.07
CA MET A 1 39.53 -23.21 61.51
C MET A 1 39.37 -23.47 59.98
N ARG A 2 38.18 -23.85 59.56
CA ARG A 2 37.84 -24.03 58.11
C ARG A 2 37.12 -22.80 57.64
N PRO A 3 37.44 -22.20 56.49
CA PRO A 3 36.66 -21.10 55.96
C PRO A 3 35.43 -21.65 55.21
N PHE A 4 34.27 -21.11 55.56
CA PHE A 4 33.01 -21.28 54.81
C PHE A 4 33.07 -20.42 53.53
N LEU A 5 33.04 -21.06 52.38
CA LEU A 5 32.79 -20.41 51.09
C LEU A 5 31.27 -20.28 50.91
N LEU A 6 30.77 -19.03 50.99
CA LEU A 6 29.42 -18.68 50.55
C LEU A 6 29.42 -18.67 49.02
N ALA A 7 28.75 -19.65 48.40
CA ALA A 7 28.40 -19.62 46.98
C ALA A 7 27.14 -18.76 46.81
N LEU A 8 27.28 -17.58 46.19
CA LEU A 8 26.18 -16.75 45.72
C LEU A 8 25.62 -17.42 44.43
N PRO A 9 24.31 -17.73 44.32
CA PRO A 9 23.77 -18.16 43.07
C PRO A 9 23.68 -16.94 42.14
N LEU A 10 24.45 -16.95 41.04
CA LEU A 10 24.27 -16.06 39.91
C LEU A 10 22.93 -16.50 39.22
N ALA A 11 21.86 -15.75 39.48
CA ALA A 11 20.64 -15.87 38.70
C ALA A 11 20.96 -15.31 37.30
N LEU A 12 21.26 -16.18 36.34
CA LEU A 12 21.24 -15.86 34.93
C LEU A 12 19.77 -15.51 34.59
N CYS A 13 19.40 -14.23 34.56
CA CYS A 13 18.25 -13.78 33.84
C CYS A 13 18.53 -14.04 32.34
N ALA A 14 18.09 -15.19 31.83
CA ALA A 14 17.96 -15.39 30.41
C ALA A 14 16.94 -14.36 29.92
N ALA A 15 17.43 -13.23 29.41
CA ALA A 15 16.60 -12.34 28.60
C ALA A 15 16.12 -13.18 27.41
N THR A 16 14.89 -13.67 27.47
CA THR A 16 14.21 -14.23 26.32
C THR A 16 14.16 -13.12 25.31
N ALA A 17 14.99 -13.21 24.26
CA ALA A 17 14.89 -12.32 23.13
C ALA A 17 13.42 -12.33 22.67
N ALA A 18 12.76 -11.18 22.72
CA ALA A 18 11.40 -11.05 22.20
C ALA A 18 11.45 -11.40 20.72
N HIS A 19 11.10 -12.64 20.40
CA HIS A 19 10.97 -13.06 19.01
C HIS A 19 9.81 -12.29 18.39
N ALA A 20 10.04 -11.69 17.21
CA ALA A 20 8.97 -11.18 16.39
C ALA A 20 8.00 -12.32 16.08
N ASP A 21 6.76 -12.17 16.51
CA ASP A 21 5.71 -13.09 16.08
C ASP A 21 5.24 -12.66 14.68
N GLU A 22 5.35 -13.57 13.73
CA GLU A 22 4.73 -13.41 12.42
C GLU A 22 3.22 -13.20 12.58
N GLY A 23 2.67 -12.15 11.96
CA GLY A 23 1.24 -11.97 11.88
C GLY A 23 0.78 -10.52 11.74
N MET A 24 -0.13 -10.34 10.79
CA MET A 24 -0.96 -9.13 10.64
C MET A 24 -2.38 -9.50 11.07
N TRP A 25 -2.61 -9.47 12.39
CA TRP A 25 -3.79 -10.01 13.02
C TRP A 25 -5.02 -9.14 12.79
N LEU A 26 -6.18 -9.77 12.55
CA LEU A 26 -7.44 -9.06 12.61
C LEU A 26 -7.72 -8.63 14.06
N PRO A 27 -8.35 -7.47 14.29
CA PRO A 27 -8.76 -7.05 15.63
C PRO A 27 -9.52 -8.15 16.40
N SER A 28 -10.42 -8.86 15.74
CA SER A 28 -11.19 -9.97 16.32
C SER A 28 -10.35 -11.21 16.73
N GLN A 29 -9.12 -11.33 16.26
CA GLN A 29 -8.20 -12.42 16.62
C GLN A 29 -7.34 -12.11 17.85
N LEU A 30 -7.17 -10.83 18.22
CA LEU A 30 -6.28 -10.40 19.30
C LEU A 30 -6.60 -11.01 20.68
N PRO A 31 -7.88 -11.22 21.07
CA PRO A 31 -8.19 -11.92 22.30
C PRO A 31 -7.65 -13.36 22.35
N ARG A 32 -7.54 -14.03 21.18
CA ARG A 32 -7.03 -15.41 21.09
C ARG A 32 -5.52 -15.50 21.29
N ILE A 33 -4.79 -14.42 21.02
CA ILE A 33 -3.34 -14.31 21.19
C ILE A 33 -2.97 -13.40 22.37
N ALA A 34 -3.90 -13.14 23.29
CA ALA A 34 -3.70 -12.26 24.44
C ALA A 34 -2.50 -12.68 25.32
N GLY A 35 -2.23 -13.99 25.41
CA GLY A 35 -1.07 -14.52 26.13
C GLY A 35 0.26 -14.06 25.51
N SER A 36 0.38 -14.17 24.17
CA SER A 36 1.57 -13.74 23.43
C SER A 36 1.75 -12.22 23.51
N LEU A 37 0.67 -11.42 23.37
CA LEU A 37 0.73 -9.96 23.51
C LEU A 37 1.26 -9.53 24.88
N ARG A 38 0.75 -10.15 25.97
CA ARG A 38 1.23 -9.85 27.33
C ARG A 38 2.67 -10.31 27.55
N ALA A 39 3.04 -11.47 27.03
CA ALA A 39 4.40 -11.97 27.09
C ALA A 39 5.39 -11.08 26.33
N ALA A 40 4.96 -10.45 25.24
CA ALA A 40 5.74 -9.47 24.50
C ALA A 40 5.88 -8.12 25.23
N GLY A 41 5.07 -7.85 26.26
CA GLY A 41 5.15 -6.63 27.07
C GLY A 41 3.94 -5.69 27.00
N PHE A 42 2.89 -6.02 26.28
CA PHE A 42 1.68 -5.18 26.21
C PHE A 42 1.02 -5.04 27.58
N GLN A 43 0.81 -3.80 28.02
CA GLN A 43 0.25 -3.47 29.33
C GLN A 43 -1.25 -3.16 29.29
N GLY A 44 -1.81 -2.96 28.10
CA GLY A 44 -3.24 -2.69 27.91
C GLY A 44 -4.09 -3.94 27.97
N ASP A 45 -5.38 -3.77 27.63
CA ASP A 45 -6.34 -4.87 27.51
C ASP A 45 -6.38 -5.43 26.08
N PRO A 46 -5.87 -6.67 25.83
CA PRO A 46 -5.95 -7.27 24.50
C PRO A 46 -7.38 -7.47 23.98
N ALA A 47 -8.37 -7.63 24.86
CA ALA A 47 -9.77 -7.75 24.46
C ALA A 47 -10.31 -6.41 23.94
N GLY A 48 -9.89 -5.30 24.55
CA GLY A 48 -10.25 -3.95 24.10
C GLY A 48 -9.75 -3.62 22.70
N LEU A 49 -8.64 -4.22 22.26
CA LEU A 49 -8.13 -4.06 20.89
C LEU A 49 -9.04 -4.69 19.81
N ALA A 50 -9.96 -5.59 20.19
CA ALA A 50 -10.96 -6.14 19.26
C ALA A 50 -12.16 -5.19 19.05
N GLU A 51 -12.31 -4.17 19.88
CA GLU A 51 -13.44 -3.24 19.87
C GLU A 51 -13.10 -2.02 18.99
N LEU A 52 -13.60 -2.01 17.75
CA LEU A 52 -13.32 -0.94 16.78
C LEU A 52 -13.77 0.45 17.24
N ALA A 53 -14.71 0.54 18.18
CA ALA A 53 -15.22 1.79 18.73
C ALA A 53 -14.33 2.37 19.86
N ARG A 54 -13.26 1.67 20.26
CA ARG A 54 -12.38 2.07 21.36
C ARG A 54 -10.96 2.44 20.89
N PRO A 55 -10.26 3.28 21.67
CA PRO A 55 -8.84 3.51 21.42
C PRO A 55 -8.02 2.21 21.61
N PRO A 56 -6.94 2.05 20.84
CA PRO A 56 -6.45 2.94 19.80
C PRO A 56 -7.16 2.76 18.45
N MET A 57 -8.02 1.74 18.28
CA MET A 57 -8.52 1.27 17.00
C MET A 57 -9.37 2.31 16.26
N ASN A 58 -10.23 3.06 16.99
CA ASN A 58 -11.07 4.11 16.40
C ASN A 58 -10.33 5.41 16.04
N ALA A 59 -9.04 5.53 16.43
CA ALA A 59 -8.18 6.62 16.02
C ALA A 59 -7.37 6.31 14.75
N VAL A 60 -7.24 5.01 14.38
CA VAL A 60 -6.49 4.58 13.19
C VAL A 60 -7.37 4.63 11.95
N VAL A 61 -6.90 5.30 10.92
CA VAL A 61 -7.69 5.56 9.71
C VAL A 61 -6.95 5.13 8.45
N ARG A 62 -7.68 4.79 7.41
CA ARG A 62 -7.10 4.70 6.07
C ARG A 62 -7.04 6.12 5.49
N ALA A 63 -5.84 6.56 5.10
CA ALA A 63 -5.59 7.88 4.54
C ALA A 63 -5.01 7.71 3.13
N GLY A 64 -5.76 8.13 2.11
CA GLY A 64 -5.36 7.94 0.72
C GLY A 64 -4.98 6.49 0.42
N GLY A 65 -3.74 6.26 -0.06
CA GLY A 65 -3.20 4.92 -0.37
C GLY A 65 -2.53 4.19 0.81
N GLY A 66 -2.52 4.78 2.00
CA GLY A 66 -1.85 4.27 3.20
C GLY A 66 -2.72 4.33 4.44
N THR A 67 -2.07 4.52 5.56
CA THR A 67 -2.66 4.62 6.90
C THR A 67 -2.42 6.01 7.48
N GLY A 68 -3.20 6.41 8.44
CA GLY A 68 -3.00 7.58 9.29
C GLY A 68 -3.63 7.36 10.66
N ALA A 69 -3.48 8.33 11.54
CA ALA A 69 -4.14 8.30 12.84
C ALA A 69 -4.55 9.69 13.28
N PHE A 70 -5.71 9.81 13.93
CA PHE A 70 -6.09 11.04 14.62
C PHE A 70 -5.16 11.26 15.82
N VAL A 71 -4.61 12.48 15.89
CA VAL A 71 -3.69 12.92 16.96
C VAL A 71 -4.18 14.17 17.70
N SER A 72 -5.41 14.59 17.42
CA SER A 72 -6.10 15.66 18.16
C SER A 72 -7.61 15.44 18.19
N LYS A 73 -8.28 16.09 19.14
CA LYS A 73 -9.74 16.13 19.25
C LYS A 73 -10.43 16.88 18.09
N ASP A 74 -9.66 17.68 17.34
CA ASP A 74 -10.15 18.54 16.25
C ASP A 74 -9.76 17.99 14.87
N GLY A 75 -9.69 16.67 14.73
CA GLY A 75 -9.58 15.95 13.46
C GLY A 75 -8.21 16.02 12.79
N LEU A 76 -7.14 16.36 13.51
CA LEU A 76 -5.78 16.33 12.98
C LEU A 76 -5.34 14.89 12.73
N VAL A 77 -4.93 14.59 11.51
CA VAL A 77 -4.50 13.25 11.05
C VAL A 77 -3.00 13.27 10.77
N LEU A 78 -2.25 12.45 11.48
CA LEU A 78 -0.84 12.19 11.19
C LEU A 78 -0.73 11.05 10.17
N THR A 79 0.06 11.26 9.11
CA THR A 79 0.41 10.27 8.09
C THR A 79 1.80 10.55 7.54
N ASN A 80 2.29 9.74 6.60
CA ASN A 80 3.59 10.00 5.97
C ASN A 80 3.56 11.16 4.97
N HIS A 81 4.72 11.75 4.74
CA HIS A 81 4.96 12.73 3.69
C HIS A 81 4.67 12.10 2.30
N HIS A 82 5.20 10.90 2.03
CA HIS A 82 4.95 10.22 0.76
C HIS A 82 3.49 9.79 0.56
N VAL A 83 2.74 9.47 1.61
CA VAL A 83 1.29 9.18 1.54
C VAL A 83 0.49 10.42 1.20
N ALA A 84 0.88 11.58 1.75
CA ALA A 84 0.28 12.87 1.50
C ALA A 84 0.88 13.61 0.29
N PHE A 85 1.89 13.05 -0.39
CA PHE A 85 2.63 13.72 -1.47
C PHE A 85 1.70 14.25 -2.57
N GLY A 86 0.67 13.48 -2.93
CA GLY A 86 -0.33 13.91 -3.90
C GLY A 86 -1.09 15.18 -3.47
N VAL A 87 -1.34 15.36 -2.18
CA VAL A 87 -1.98 16.55 -1.62
C VAL A 87 -1.02 17.76 -1.65
N ILE A 88 0.26 17.53 -1.31
CA ILE A 88 1.31 18.55 -1.36
C ILE A 88 1.51 19.02 -2.81
N GLN A 89 1.66 18.07 -3.74
CA GLN A 89 1.81 18.36 -5.17
C GLN A 89 0.60 19.09 -5.77
N TYR A 90 -0.62 18.71 -5.37
CA TYR A 90 -1.85 19.36 -5.83
C TYR A 90 -1.89 20.85 -5.52
N ASN A 91 -1.32 21.25 -4.37
CA ASN A 91 -1.25 22.61 -3.88
C ASN A 91 0.06 23.35 -4.23
N SER A 92 1.01 22.68 -4.88
CA SER A 92 2.31 23.23 -5.27
C SER A 92 2.28 23.77 -6.70
N ASN A 93 2.93 24.90 -6.92
CA ASN A 93 3.14 25.49 -8.25
C ASN A 93 4.41 26.36 -8.26
N ALA A 94 4.78 26.92 -9.41
CA ALA A 94 6.00 27.70 -9.57
C ALA A 94 6.08 28.95 -8.65
N GLN A 95 4.92 29.53 -8.24
CA GLN A 95 4.85 30.66 -7.32
C GLN A 95 4.81 30.25 -5.86
N ARG A 96 4.39 29.04 -5.59
CA ARG A 96 4.28 28.45 -4.25
C ARG A 96 4.76 26.99 -4.30
N ASP A 97 6.05 26.79 -4.19
CA ASP A 97 6.68 25.46 -4.15
C ASP A 97 6.59 24.87 -2.75
N LEU A 98 5.53 24.10 -2.51
CA LEU A 98 5.33 23.39 -1.23
C LEU A 98 6.18 22.12 -1.13
N ILE A 99 6.57 21.55 -2.26
CA ILE A 99 7.44 20.37 -2.30
C ILE A 99 8.84 20.76 -1.78
N GLY A 100 9.43 21.79 -2.37
CA GLY A 100 10.77 22.24 -2.01
C GLY A 100 10.86 22.98 -0.68
N ASN A 101 9.82 23.74 -0.30
CA ASN A 101 9.86 24.63 0.87
C ASN A 101 9.10 24.10 2.09
N GLY A 102 8.28 23.07 1.93
CA GLY A 102 7.35 22.61 2.95
C GLY A 102 6.14 23.54 3.11
N TYR A 103 5.31 23.24 4.11
CA TYR A 103 4.11 24.01 4.42
C TYR A 103 3.77 23.97 5.91
N VAL A 104 3.42 25.12 6.46
CA VAL A 104 2.86 25.26 7.82
C VAL A 104 1.65 26.20 7.72
N ALA A 105 0.45 25.68 7.96
CA ALA A 105 -0.74 26.51 8.06
C ALA A 105 -0.68 27.37 9.33
N ALA A 106 -0.77 28.69 9.19
CA ALA A 106 -0.72 29.61 10.32
C ALA A 106 -1.96 29.46 11.23
N ASP A 107 -3.09 29.15 10.62
CA ASP A 107 -4.39 28.92 11.25
C ASP A 107 -5.27 28.03 10.36
N ARG A 108 -6.50 27.75 10.81
CA ARG A 108 -7.45 26.90 10.07
C ARG A 108 -7.88 27.48 8.71
N ALA A 109 -7.87 28.81 8.56
CA ALA A 109 -8.23 29.44 7.29
C ALA A 109 -7.14 29.28 6.23
N ALA A 110 -5.90 29.07 6.66
CA ALA A 110 -4.76 28.81 5.80
C ALA A 110 -4.62 27.33 5.39
N GLU A 111 -5.39 26.41 5.99
CA GLU A 111 -5.34 24.98 5.62
C GLU A 111 -5.80 24.76 4.18
N LEU A 112 -5.05 23.98 3.40
CA LEU A 112 -5.24 23.84 1.95
C LEU A 112 -6.02 22.57 1.59
N PRO A 113 -7.06 22.64 0.74
CA PRO A 113 -7.83 21.45 0.40
C PRO A 113 -6.99 20.40 -0.33
N ALA A 114 -7.20 19.15 0.01
CA ALA A 114 -6.65 18.02 -0.73
C ALA A 114 -7.31 17.91 -2.13
N ASN A 115 -6.70 17.14 -3.01
CA ASN A 115 -7.31 16.76 -4.28
C ASN A 115 -8.69 16.08 -4.03
N PRO A 116 -9.68 16.30 -4.90
CA PRO A 116 -11.07 15.91 -4.67
C PRO A 116 -11.33 14.40 -4.49
N ASP A 117 -10.39 13.56 -4.90
CA ASP A 117 -10.43 12.11 -4.74
C ASP A 117 -9.74 11.61 -3.46
N TYR A 118 -9.08 12.48 -2.69
CA TYR A 118 -8.46 12.08 -1.42
C TYR A 118 -9.53 11.81 -0.35
N ARG A 119 -9.36 10.73 0.41
CA ARG A 119 -10.30 10.30 1.45
C ARG A 119 -9.58 9.91 2.71
N VAL A 120 -10.23 10.20 3.84
CA VAL A 120 -9.93 9.59 5.14
C VAL A 120 -11.11 8.68 5.50
N LEU A 121 -10.83 7.39 5.72
CA LEU A 121 -11.84 6.38 6.04
C LEU A 121 -11.62 5.86 7.46
N VAL A 122 -12.65 5.96 8.29
CA VAL A 122 -12.66 5.46 9.67
C VAL A 122 -13.43 4.13 9.69
N THR A 123 -12.78 3.01 10.02
CA THR A 123 -13.46 1.71 10.10
C THR A 123 -14.35 1.65 11.34
N THR A 124 -15.64 1.46 11.12
CA THR A 124 -16.68 1.42 12.18
C THR A 124 -17.33 0.07 12.33
N GLY A 125 -17.21 -0.83 11.33
CA GLY A 125 -17.81 -2.16 11.36
C GLY A 125 -16.97 -3.20 10.63
N PHE A 126 -17.08 -4.45 11.12
CA PHE A 126 -16.39 -5.62 10.59
C PHE A 126 -17.27 -6.86 10.81
N ASP A 127 -18.22 -7.09 9.90
CA ASP A 127 -19.29 -8.09 10.05
C ASP A 127 -19.09 -9.27 9.12
N GLN A 128 -19.18 -10.49 9.65
CA GLN A 128 -19.10 -11.69 8.83
C GLN A 128 -20.37 -11.83 7.97
N VAL A 129 -20.20 -11.99 6.67
CA VAL A 129 -21.27 -12.11 5.66
C VAL A 129 -21.12 -13.32 4.77
N THR A 130 -20.30 -14.30 5.17
CA THR A 130 -19.90 -15.47 4.39
C THR A 130 -21.09 -16.22 3.79
N ASP A 131 -22.06 -16.59 4.61
CA ASP A 131 -23.23 -17.36 4.14
C ASP A 131 -24.05 -16.59 3.12
N ARG A 132 -24.18 -15.28 3.29
CA ARG A 132 -24.90 -14.41 2.35
C ARG A 132 -24.15 -14.33 1.00
N ILE A 133 -22.83 -14.17 1.03
CA ILE A 133 -22.01 -14.07 -0.19
C ILE A 133 -21.99 -15.39 -0.95
N LEU A 134 -21.94 -16.52 -0.26
CA LEU A 134 -21.83 -17.84 -0.89
C LEU A 134 -23.18 -18.52 -1.19
N ALA A 135 -24.31 -17.94 -0.78
CA ALA A 135 -25.63 -18.58 -0.92
C ALA A 135 -25.90 -19.03 -2.36
N ASP A 136 -25.77 -18.12 -3.32
CA ASP A 136 -26.05 -18.37 -4.73
C ASP A 136 -24.84 -18.92 -5.52
N ALA A 137 -23.66 -18.96 -4.91
CA ALA A 137 -22.46 -19.51 -5.51
C ALA A 137 -22.34 -21.04 -5.31
N ARG A 138 -23.00 -21.59 -4.28
CA ARG A 138 -22.94 -23.02 -3.96
C ARG A 138 -23.39 -23.87 -5.16
N GLY A 139 -22.56 -24.84 -5.55
CA GLY A 139 -22.83 -25.74 -6.68
C GLY A 139 -22.46 -25.18 -8.06
N ARG A 140 -22.11 -23.89 -8.17
CA ARG A 140 -21.62 -23.28 -9.42
C ARG A 140 -20.10 -23.46 -9.55
N LYS A 141 -19.57 -23.17 -10.75
CA LYS A 141 -18.13 -23.28 -11.08
C LYS A 141 -17.71 -22.13 -11.98
N GLY A 142 -16.41 -21.90 -12.07
CA GLY A 142 -15.81 -20.96 -13.01
C GLY A 142 -16.46 -19.59 -12.99
N ARG A 143 -16.83 -19.11 -14.15
CA ARG A 143 -17.44 -17.80 -14.32
C ARG A 143 -18.75 -17.63 -13.56
N GLU A 144 -19.61 -18.65 -13.51
CA GLU A 144 -20.89 -18.56 -12.80
C GLU A 144 -20.69 -18.44 -11.29
N TYR A 145 -19.65 -19.10 -10.73
CA TYR A 145 -19.28 -18.95 -9.32
C TYR A 145 -18.80 -17.52 -9.04
N TYR A 146 -17.91 -17.00 -9.90
CA TYR A 146 -17.42 -15.63 -9.80
C TYR A 146 -18.56 -14.62 -9.81
N ASP A 147 -19.45 -14.70 -10.80
CA ASP A 147 -20.54 -13.75 -10.99
C ASP A 147 -21.54 -13.78 -9.83
N ALA A 148 -21.81 -14.96 -9.26
CA ALA A 148 -22.68 -15.08 -8.07
C ALA A 148 -22.06 -14.38 -6.85
N VAL A 149 -20.77 -14.60 -6.59
CA VAL A 149 -20.05 -13.93 -5.49
C VAL A 149 -19.97 -12.42 -5.71
N ASP A 150 -19.67 -11.97 -6.94
CA ASP A 150 -19.59 -10.55 -7.28
C ASP A 150 -20.95 -9.84 -7.11
N GLN A 151 -22.04 -10.45 -7.60
CA GLN A 151 -23.39 -9.89 -7.42
C GLN A 151 -23.81 -9.81 -5.96
N ALA A 152 -23.57 -10.86 -5.17
CA ALA A 152 -23.85 -10.86 -3.74
C ALA A 152 -23.01 -9.78 -2.99
N THR A 153 -21.75 -9.63 -3.40
CA THR A 153 -20.86 -8.59 -2.87
C THR A 153 -21.40 -7.19 -3.15
N LYS A 154 -21.80 -6.91 -4.40
CA LYS A 154 -22.39 -5.62 -4.80
C LYS A 154 -23.70 -5.33 -4.06
N ALA A 155 -24.54 -6.34 -3.84
CA ALA A 155 -25.79 -6.18 -3.10
C ALA A 155 -25.53 -5.82 -1.63
N VAL A 156 -24.58 -6.50 -0.97
CA VAL A 156 -24.18 -6.21 0.42
C VAL A 156 -23.60 -4.81 0.55
N VAL A 157 -22.79 -4.39 -0.42
CA VAL A 157 -22.20 -3.04 -0.44
C VAL A 157 -23.26 -1.97 -0.66
N ALA A 158 -24.16 -2.14 -1.63
CA ALA A 158 -25.21 -1.17 -1.92
C ALA A 158 -26.16 -0.96 -0.75
N GLU A 159 -26.55 -2.04 -0.05
CA GLU A 159 -27.36 -1.96 1.16
C GLU A 159 -26.65 -1.19 2.28
N CYS A 160 -25.36 -1.45 2.48
CA CYS A 160 -24.56 -0.79 3.50
C CYS A 160 -24.39 0.71 3.21
N GLU A 161 -24.17 1.08 1.94
CA GLU A 161 -23.96 2.46 1.51
C GLU A 161 -25.27 3.28 1.32
N ALA A 162 -26.42 2.67 1.60
CA ALA A 162 -27.68 3.42 1.69
C ALA A 162 -27.66 4.47 2.83
N GLU A 163 -26.81 4.28 3.83
CA GLU A 163 -26.54 5.26 4.88
C GLU A 163 -25.58 6.34 4.35
N PRO A 164 -25.99 7.61 4.29
CA PRO A 164 -25.16 8.68 3.75
C PRO A 164 -23.85 8.87 4.53
N GLY A 165 -22.75 9.04 3.80
CA GLY A 165 -21.40 9.20 4.39
C GLY A 165 -20.72 7.89 4.76
N THR A 166 -21.36 6.76 4.47
CA THR A 166 -20.81 5.43 4.68
C THR A 166 -20.17 4.90 3.40
N ARG A 167 -19.01 4.31 3.53
CA ARG A 167 -18.30 3.57 2.47
C ARG A 167 -18.14 2.13 2.90
N CYS A 168 -18.52 1.19 2.03
CA CYS A 168 -18.51 -0.22 2.35
C CYS A 168 -17.71 -1.03 1.33
N SER A 169 -17.15 -2.13 1.81
CA SER A 169 -16.51 -3.14 0.99
C SER A 169 -16.74 -4.53 1.58
N VAL A 170 -16.56 -5.57 0.77
CA VAL A 170 -16.52 -6.95 1.26
C VAL A 170 -15.09 -7.47 1.10
N ALA A 171 -14.50 -7.88 2.20
CA ALA A 171 -13.15 -8.44 2.26
C ALA A 171 -13.24 -9.98 2.28
N ASN A 172 -12.49 -10.60 1.36
CA ASN A 172 -12.28 -12.04 1.32
C ASN A 172 -11.12 -12.42 2.24
N MET A 173 -11.36 -13.28 3.20
CA MET A 173 -10.35 -13.82 4.11
C MET A 173 -10.08 -15.28 3.80
N HIS A 174 -8.82 -15.72 4.04
CA HIS A 174 -8.40 -17.10 3.83
C HIS A 174 -8.83 -17.65 2.43
N TYR A 175 -8.70 -16.79 1.38
CA TYR A 175 -8.94 -17.15 -0.02
C TYR A 175 -10.33 -17.73 -0.33
N GLY A 176 -11.38 -17.19 0.26
CA GLY A 176 -12.76 -17.58 0.02
C GLY A 176 -13.39 -18.42 1.13
N THR A 177 -12.65 -18.67 2.23
CA THR A 177 -13.20 -19.34 3.40
C THR A 177 -14.21 -18.45 4.14
N ASP A 178 -13.85 -17.17 4.31
CA ASP A 178 -14.65 -16.19 5.03
C ASP A 178 -14.77 -14.88 4.28
N PHE A 179 -15.93 -14.23 4.39
CA PHE A 179 -16.20 -12.90 3.84
C PHE A 179 -16.69 -11.97 4.94
N TYR A 180 -16.12 -10.77 4.98
CA TYR A 180 -16.49 -9.74 5.94
C TYR A 180 -16.89 -8.46 5.24
N ARG A 181 -18.02 -7.88 5.64
CA ARG A 181 -18.41 -6.52 5.31
C ARG A 181 -17.61 -5.56 6.17
N ILE A 182 -16.88 -4.66 5.54
CA ILE A 182 -16.16 -3.57 6.19
C ILE A 182 -16.99 -2.31 6.02
N THR A 183 -17.39 -1.70 7.13
CA THR A 183 -18.14 -0.43 7.15
C THR A 183 -17.21 0.68 7.59
N GLN A 184 -17.18 1.79 6.85
CA GLN A 184 -16.29 2.92 7.10
C GLN A 184 -17.05 4.24 6.99
N LEU A 185 -16.76 5.20 7.88
CA LEU A 185 -17.14 6.59 7.70
C LEU A 185 -16.22 7.23 6.66
N GLU A 186 -16.79 7.86 5.62
CA GLU A 186 -16.02 8.48 4.54
C GLU A 186 -15.91 10.00 4.74
N LEU A 187 -14.75 10.50 5.16
CA LEU A 187 -14.46 11.93 5.29
C LEU A 187 -13.81 12.44 3.99
N ARG A 188 -14.51 13.36 3.31
CA ARG A 188 -14.17 13.83 1.95
C ARG A 188 -13.53 15.22 1.90
N ASP A 189 -13.77 16.08 2.91
CA ASP A 189 -13.06 17.33 3.08
C ASP A 189 -11.82 17.08 3.94
N VAL A 190 -10.67 16.97 3.30
CA VAL A 190 -9.37 16.78 3.94
C VAL A 190 -8.48 17.93 3.53
N ARG A 191 -7.71 18.51 4.47
CA ARG A 191 -6.87 19.68 4.20
C ARG A 191 -5.45 19.47 4.70
N LEU A 192 -4.48 20.00 3.95
CA LEU A 192 -3.07 20.02 4.33
C LEU A 192 -2.85 21.09 5.42
N VAL A 193 -2.23 20.66 6.51
CA VAL A 193 -1.94 21.48 7.69
C VAL A 193 -0.45 21.73 7.85
N TYR A 194 0.34 20.66 7.75
CA TYR A 194 1.79 20.70 7.92
C TYR A 194 2.47 19.66 7.02
N ALA A 195 3.51 20.07 6.31
CA ALA A 195 4.40 19.19 5.59
C ALA A 195 5.83 19.72 5.66
N PRO A 196 6.84 18.93 6.08
CA PRO A 196 8.23 19.34 5.91
C PRO A 196 8.60 19.41 4.42
N PRO A 197 9.67 20.10 4.05
CA PRO A 197 10.22 20.03 2.69
C PRO A 197 10.56 18.59 2.29
N GLU A 198 10.52 18.28 0.98
CA GLU A 198 10.88 16.95 0.47
C GLU A 198 12.30 16.53 0.91
N SER A 199 13.23 17.48 0.97
CA SER A 199 14.60 17.26 1.48
C SER A 199 14.69 16.89 2.97
N ILE A 200 13.56 16.85 3.69
CA ILE A 200 13.42 16.24 5.03
C ILE A 200 12.49 15.04 4.93
N GLY A 201 11.31 15.20 4.32
CA GLY A 201 10.26 14.18 4.24
C GLY A 201 10.66 12.95 3.44
N ASN A 202 11.57 13.13 2.47
CA ASN A 202 12.08 12.09 1.59
C ASN A 202 13.61 12.13 1.46
N TYR A 203 14.33 12.48 2.53
CA TYR A 203 15.79 12.56 2.52
C TYR A 203 16.43 11.24 2.13
N GLY A 204 17.26 11.27 1.09
CA GLY A 204 17.90 10.10 0.49
C GLY A 204 17.12 9.46 -0.65
N ASP A 205 15.86 9.85 -0.90
CA ASP A 205 14.98 9.41 -1.99
C ASP A 205 15.15 7.91 -2.34
N ASP A 206 15.24 7.55 -3.61
CA ASP A 206 15.40 6.16 -4.06
C ASP A 206 16.70 5.50 -3.59
N ILE A 207 17.77 6.26 -3.34
CA ILE A 207 19.04 5.70 -2.84
C ILE A 207 18.84 5.03 -1.48
N ASP A 208 18.15 5.72 -0.56
CA ASP A 208 17.87 5.21 0.80
C ASP A 208 16.56 4.39 0.90
N ASN A 209 15.77 4.30 -0.17
CA ASN A 209 14.53 3.52 -0.19
C ASN A 209 14.82 2.04 0.09
N PHE A 210 14.12 1.45 1.06
CA PHE A 210 14.38 0.11 1.63
C PHE A 210 15.75 -0.07 2.30
N MET A 211 16.44 1.01 2.65
CA MET A 211 17.77 0.91 3.25
C MET A 211 17.77 1.31 4.72
N TRP A 212 18.71 0.72 5.47
CA TRP A 212 19.09 1.13 6.80
C TRP A 212 20.62 1.31 6.87
N PRO A 213 21.16 2.34 7.53
CA PRO A 213 20.49 3.35 8.37
C PRO A 213 19.74 4.41 7.58
N ARG A 214 18.52 4.78 8.05
CA ARG A 214 17.62 5.77 7.44
C ARG A 214 17.63 7.08 8.24
N HIS A 215 17.38 8.23 7.58
CA HIS A 215 17.39 9.56 8.21
C HIS A 215 16.30 10.47 7.64
N SER A 216 15.10 9.94 7.46
CA SER A 216 13.98 10.65 6.84
C SER A 216 12.93 11.09 7.88
N GLY A 217 12.48 12.34 7.76
CA GLY A 217 11.33 12.87 8.50
C GLY A 217 10.02 12.70 7.73
N ASP A 218 9.72 11.47 7.32
CA ASP A 218 8.58 11.13 6.47
C ASP A 218 7.24 11.19 7.23
N PHE A 219 6.79 12.44 7.55
CA PHE A 219 5.51 12.70 8.18
C PHE A 219 4.82 13.94 7.61
N THR A 220 3.51 14.00 7.73
CA THR A 220 2.65 15.12 7.32
C THR A 220 1.42 15.15 8.21
N LEU A 221 0.92 16.32 8.54
CA LEU A 221 -0.35 16.51 9.22
C LEU A 221 -1.40 17.01 8.23
N LEU A 222 -2.51 16.28 8.18
CA LEU A 222 -3.74 16.66 7.48
C LEU A 222 -4.83 16.94 8.52
N ARG A 223 -5.95 17.54 8.11
CA ARG A 223 -7.14 17.64 8.96
C ARG A 223 -8.37 17.22 8.19
N ALA A 224 -9.20 16.41 8.84
CA ALA A 224 -10.51 16.00 8.33
C ALA A 224 -11.58 17.00 8.78
N TYR A 225 -12.50 17.30 7.87
CA TYR A 225 -13.62 18.23 8.07
C TYR A 225 -14.96 17.55 7.76
N VAL A 226 -16.01 18.09 8.35
CA VAL A 226 -17.41 17.69 8.14
C VAL A 226 -18.29 18.93 7.96
N GLY A 227 -19.51 18.74 7.47
CA GLY A 227 -20.49 19.80 7.41
C GLY A 227 -20.84 20.33 8.81
N ARG A 228 -21.46 21.52 8.87
CA ARG A 228 -21.89 22.11 10.15
C ARG A 228 -22.90 21.26 10.92
N ASP A 229 -23.54 20.32 10.25
CA ASP A 229 -24.44 19.31 10.83
C ASP A 229 -23.70 18.10 11.40
N GLY A 230 -22.34 18.09 11.34
CA GLY A 230 -21.49 16.98 11.79
C GLY A 230 -21.42 15.81 10.82
N LYS A 231 -22.03 15.89 9.64
CA LYS A 231 -22.04 14.82 8.65
C LYS A 231 -20.92 14.95 7.64
N PRO A 232 -20.43 13.81 7.08
CA PRO A 232 -19.48 13.82 5.98
C PRO A 232 -19.95 14.71 4.81
N ALA A 233 -19.09 15.61 4.36
CA ALA A 233 -19.40 16.57 3.28
C ALA A 233 -18.20 16.67 2.31
N ALA A 234 -18.48 17.10 1.08
CA ALA A 234 -17.42 17.55 0.18
C ALA A 234 -16.82 18.86 0.71
N TYR A 235 -15.65 19.24 0.18
CA TYR A 235 -15.01 20.51 0.56
C TYR A 235 -15.97 21.68 0.45
N ALA A 236 -16.08 22.44 1.55
CA ALA A 236 -16.72 23.74 1.60
C ALA A 236 -15.99 24.65 2.60
N PRO A 237 -15.86 25.97 2.32
CA PRO A 237 -15.11 26.89 3.20
C PRO A 237 -15.67 26.97 4.63
N ASP A 238 -16.94 26.67 4.82
CA ASP A 238 -17.67 26.77 6.08
C ASP A 238 -17.81 25.44 6.83
N ASN A 239 -17.21 24.36 6.31
CA ASN A 239 -17.11 23.10 7.03
C ASN A 239 -16.31 23.25 8.34
N VAL A 240 -16.60 22.42 9.31
CA VAL A 240 -15.97 22.41 10.64
C VAL A 240 -15.06 21.19 10.80
N PRO A 241 -13.99 21.26 11.63
CA PRO A 241 -13.16 20.09 11.92
C PRO A 241 -13.99 18.91 12.41
N TYR A 242 -13.63 17.71 11.93
CA TYR A 242 -14.21 16.48 12.45
C TYR A 242 -13.73 16.26 13.90
N ALA A 243 -14.65 15.91 14.78
CA ALA A 243 -14.33 15.54 16.16
C ALA A 243 -14.30 14.02 16.28
N PRO A 244 -13.12 13.38 16.22
CA PRO A 244 -13.02 11.93 16.36
C PRO A 244 -13.40 11.49 17.76
N PRO A 245 -13.99 10.29 17.94
CA PRO A 245 -14.35 9.76 19.26
C PRO A 245 -13.16 9.63 20.20
N SER A 246 -11.97 9.41 19.64
CA SER A 246 -10.70 9.42 20.36
C SER A 246 -9.54 9.76 19.40
N HIS A 247 -8.39 10.09 19.97
CA HIS A 247 -7.15 10.35 19.25
C HIS A 247 -5.97 9.73 20.03
N LEU A 248 -4.86 9.49 19.34
CA LEU A 248 -3.65 8.94 19.95
C LEU A 248 -2.88 10.03 20.69
N GLN A 249 -2.41 9.70 21.86
CA GLN A 249 -1.46 10.53 22.61
C GLN A 249 -0.04 10.26 22.13
N VAL A 250 0.70 11.28 21.76
CA VAL A 250 2.12 11.15 21.40
C VAL A 250 2.95 10.97 22.67
N ALA A 251 3.77 9.92 22.70
CA ALA A 251 4.66 9.65 23.81
C ALA A 251 5.72 10.75 23.96
N THR A 252 6.05 11.05 25.21
CA THR A 252 7.15 11.96 25.55
C THR A 252 8.38 11.23 26.07
N ASP A 253 8.23 9.96 26.43
CA ASP A 253 9.29 9.11 26.94
C ASP A 253 10.28 8.69 25.85
N HIS A 254 11.46 8.25 26.27
CA HIS A 254 12.50 7.74 25.38
C HIS A 254 12.19 6.30 24.96
N VAL A 255 12.63 5.94 23.75
CA VAL A 255 12.48 4.61 23.18
C VAL A 255 13.83 3.93 23.14
N GLN A 256 13.90 2.69 23.66
CA GLN A 256 15.12 1.91 23.77
C GLN A 256 15.00 0.54 23.08
N ALA A 257 16.14 -0.08 22.81
CA ALA A 257 16.17 -1.45 22.32
C ALA A 257 15.50 -2.41 23.31
N GLY A 258 14.58 -3.23 22.83
CA GLY A 258 13.78 -4.16 23.65
C GLY A 258 12.42 -3.64 24.07
N ASP A 259 12.15 -2.34 23.93
CA ASP A 259 10.82 -1.80 24.22
C ASP A 259 9.74 -2.41 23.34
N PHE A 260 8.60 -2.70 23.96
CA PHE A 260 7.44 -3.21 23.23
C PHE A 260 7.00 -2.21 22.16
N ALA A 261 6.67 -2.73 21.00
CA ALA A 261 6.08 -1.98 19.91
C ALA A 261 4.87 -2.71 19.32
N MET A 262 3.80 -1.97 19.04
CA MET A 262 2.61 -2.47 18.36
C MET A 262 2.22 -1.50 17.25
N LEU A 263 1.83 -2.01 16.10
CA LEU A 263 1.39 -1.22 14.95
C LEU A 263 -0.04 -1.59 14.61
N ALA A 264 -0.88 -0.58 14.37
CA ALA A 264 -2.21 -0.76 13.82
C ALA A 264 -2.32 -0.02 12.49
N GLY A 265 -2.82 -0.69 11.44
CA GLY A 265 -2.89 -0.07 10.12
C GLY A 265 -3.57 -0.91 9.06
N TYR A 266 -3.48 -0.45 7.82
CA TYR A 266 -4.14 -1.05 6.66
C TYR A 266 -3.11 -1.62 5.67
N PRO A 267 -2.45 -2.75 6.01
CA PRO A 267 -1.49 -3.40 5.10
C PRO A 267 -2.18 -3.81 3.82
N GLY A 268 -1.52 -3.62 2.68
CA GLY A 268 -2.04 -3.91 1.35
C GLY A 268 -2.25 -5.41 1.14
N THR A 269 -1.38 -6.06 0.38
CA THR A 269 -1.55 -7.50 0.09
C THR A 269 -0.32 -8.30 0.48
N THR A 270 -0.54 -9.45 1.15
CA THR A 270 0.46 -10.49 1.35
C THR A 270 0.03 -11.79 0.67
N PHE A 271 1.00 -12.71 0.50
CA PHE A 271 0.86 -13.97 -0.23
C PHE A 271 1.44 -15.14 0.55
N ARG A 272 1.41 -15.08 1.88
CA ARG A 272 2.11 -16.03 2.76
C ARG A 272 1.48 -17.40 2.82
N HIS A 273 0.19 -17.49 2.48
CA HIS A 273 -0.57 -18.73 2.49
C HIS A 273 -0.77 -19.29 1.07
N ARG A 274 0.13 -18.94 0.14
CA ARG A 274 0.13 -19.48 -1.22
C ARG A 274 0.78 -20.86 -1.26
N MET A 275 0.47 -21.64 -2.31
CA MET A 275 1.07 -22.94 -2.58
C MET A 275 2.55 -22.81 -2.96
N ALA A 276 3.33 -23.86 -2.74
CA ALA A 276 4.75 -23.90 -3.10
C ALA A 276 5.00 -23.64 -4.60
N SER A 277 4.10 -24.09 -5.47
CA SER A 277 4.15 -23.81 -6.91
C SER A 277 4.02 -22.34 -7.25
N GLU A 278 3.23 -21.58 -6.48
CA GLU A 278 3.09 -20.13 -6.68
C GLU A 278 4.37 -19.40 -6.25
N PHE A 279 5.03 -19.82 -5.15
CA PHE A 279 6.36 -19.32 -4.77
C PHE A 279 7.40 -19.56 -5.87
N ARG A 280 7.39 -20.75 -6.45
CA ARG A 280 8.28 -21.09 -7.57
C ARG A 280 8.02 -20.19 -8.78
N ASN A 281 6.76 -20.02 -9.19
CA ASN A 281 6.42 -19.13 -10.31
C ASN A 281 6.80 -17.66 -10.03
N GLN A 282 6.68 -17.21 -8.77
CA GLN A 282 7.09 -15.86 -8.37
C GLN A 282 8.60 -15.65 -8.56
N ILE A 283 9.41 -16.60 -8.10
CA ILE A 283 10.88 -16.52 -8.13
C ILE A 283 11.44 -16.78 -9.53
N ASP A 284 10.93 -17.82 -10.20
CA ASP A 284 11.52 -18.29 -11.46
C ASP A 284 11.08 -17.46 -12.66
N TRP A 285 9.93 -16.78 -12.57
CA TRP A 285 9.38 -16.04 -13.71
C TRP A 285 8.87 -14.64 -13.37
N GLN A 286 7.95 -14.49 -12.40
CA GLN A 286 7.22 -13.24 -12.20
C GLN A 286 8.15 -12.07 -11.81
N LEU A 287 9.06 -12.28 -10.87
CA LEU A 287 10.00 -11.26 -10.43
C LEU A 287 11.07 -10.97 -11.48
N PRO A 288 11.76 -11.97 -12.08
CA PRO A 288 12.72 -11.70 -13.16
C PRO A 288 12.11 -10.97 -14.36
N SER A 289 10.92 -11.37 -14.81
CA SER A 289 10.24 -10.72 -15.94
C SER A 289 9.82 -9.29 -15.59
N ARG A 290 9.40 -9.02 -14.34
CA ARG A 290 9.08 -7.67 -13.87
C ARG A 290 10.31 -6.78 -13.80
N VAL A 291 11.44 -7.31 -13.31
CA VAL A 291 12.72 -6.61 -13.30
C VAL A 291 13.12 -6.22 -14.72
N ALA A 292 13.09 -7.14 -15.67
CA ALA A 292 13.44 -6.88 -17.06
C ALA A 292 12.52 -5.83 -17.70
N LEU A 293 11.19 -5.96 -17.49
CA LEU A 293 10.20 -5.03 -18.03
C LEU A 293 10.41 -3.61 -17.51
N PHE A 294 10.51 -3.42 -16.19
CA PHE A 294 10.62 -2.08 -15.62
C PHE A 294 12.00 -1.44 -15.90
N ALA A 295 13.07 -2.23 -15.98
CA ALA A 295 14.36 -1.74 -16.42
C ALA A 295 14.32 -1.20 -17.89
N SER A 296 13.59 -1.89 -18.79
CA SER A 296 13.36 -1.41 -20.16
C SER A 296 12.56 -0.12 -20.20
N LEU A 297 11.47 -0.05 -19.45
CA LEU A 297 10.61 1.14 -19.41
C LEU A 297 11.32 2.37 -18.86
N ILE A 298 12.10 2.22 -17.78
CA ILE A 298 12.93 3.30 -17.19
C ILE A 298 13.90 3.83 -18.23
N LYS A 299 14.68 2.93 -18.88
CA LYS A 299 15.62 3.29 -19.93
C LYS A 299 14.94 4.04 -21.09
N THR A 300 13.74 3.63 -21.46
CA THR A 300 12.96 4.25 -22.53
C THR A 300 12.53 5.67 -22.15
N VAL A 301 12.04 5.88 -20.91
CA VAL A 301 11.68 7.22 -20.42
C VAL A 301 12.91 8.13 -20.32
N GLU A 302 14.02 7.65 -19.77
CA GLU A 302 15.29 8.40 -19.70
C GLU A 302 15.76 8.87 -21.07
N ALA A 303 15.74 7.98 -22.05
CA ALA A 303 16.11 8.30 -23.43
C ALA A 303 15.14 9.32 -24.07
N ALA A 304 13.84 9.15 -23.87
CA ALA A 304 12.81 10.00 -24.46
C ALA A 304 12.73 11.39 -23.79
N THR A 305 13.18 11.52 -22.55
CA THR A 305 13.23 12.81 -21.81
C THR A 305 14.61 13.47 -21.86
N ALA A 306 15.61 12.84 -22.48
CA ALA A 306 16.95 13.39 -22.62
C ALA A 306 16.88 14.73 -23.36
N GLY A 307 17.41 15.80 -22.72
CA GLY A 307 17.39 17.15 -23.30
C GLY A 307 16.04 17.90 -23.25
N ASN A 308 15.01 17.29 -22.68
CA ASN A 308 13.68 17.90 -22.52
C ASN A 308 13.29 17.97 -21.02
N ALA A 309 13.56 19.12 -20.40
CA ALA A 309 13.30 19.34 -18.97
C ALA A 309 11.79 19.27 -18.64
N ASP A 310 10.91 19.80 -19.49
CA ASP A 310 9.48 19.79 -19.27
C ASP A 310 8.92 18.37 -19.28
N ALA A 311 9.32 17.56 -20.26
CA ALA A 311 8.93 16.15 -20.33
C ALA A 311 9.44 15.36 -19.11
N ARG A 312 10.64 15.65 -18.62
CA ARG A 312 11.20 15.04 -17.40
C ARG A 312 10.34 15.37 -16.18
N ILE A 313 9.91 16.62 -16.02
CA ILE A 313 9.01 17.05 -14.92
C ILE A 313 7.68 16.31 -15.01
N LEU A 314 7.05 16.24 -16.18
CA LEU A 314 5.78 15.55 -16.38
C LEU A 314 5.86 14.05 -16.04
N TYR A 315 6.99 13.40 -16.30
CA TYR A 315 7.18 11.97 -16.05
C TYR A 315 7.84 11.65 -14.69
N ALA A 316 8.22 12.64 -13.89
CA ALA A 316 8.94 12.42 -12.63
C ALA A 316 8.21 11.46 -11.69
N SER A 317 6.90 11.67 -11.46
CA SER A 317 6.09 10.79 -10.61
C SER A 317 5.96 9.36 -11.17
N GLN A 318 5.83 9.21 -12.50
CA GLN A 318 5.77 7.88 -13.12
C GLN A 318 7.12 7.18 -13.08
N MET A 319 8.21 7.92 -13.28
CA MET A 319 9.58 7.42 -13.16
C MET A 319 9.86 6.91 -11.75
N ALA A 320 9.55 7.70 -10.72
CA ALA A 320 9.70 7.28 -9.32
C ALA A 320 8.90 5.99 -9.02
N GLY A 321 7.66 5.88 -9.54
CA GLY A 321 6.85 4.67 -9.42
C GLY A 321 7.46 3.45 -10.12
N MET A 322 8.08 3.63 -11.30
CA MET A 322 8.79 2.56 -12.02
C MET A 322 10.05 2.12 -11.28
N GLN A 323 10.86 3.06 -10.79
CA GLN A 323 12.08 2.80 -10.01
C GLN A 323 11.77 2.06 -8.72
N ASN A 324 10.77 2.51 -7.98
CA ASN A 324 10.30 1.81 -6.77
C ASN A 324 9.82 0.38 -7.08
N THR A 325 9.10 0.18 -8.21
CA THR A 325 8.63 -1.15 -8.62
C THR A 325 9.80 -2.07 -8.99
N LEU A 326 10.79 -1.54 -9.71
CA LEU A 326 12.01 -2.27 -10.07
C LEU A 326 12.79 -2.68 -8.82
N LYS A 327 13.08 -1.72 -7.95
CA LYS A 327 13.86 -1.93 -6.71
C LYS A 327 13.16 -2.93 -5.78
N ARG A 328 11.83 -2.81 -5.63
CA ARG A 328 11.04 -3.75 -4.86
C ARG A 328 11.09 -5.16 -5.46
N ALA A 329 10.95 -5.31 -6.78
CA ALA A 329 11.01 -6.63 -7.43
C ALA A 329 12.38 -7.30 -7.26
N GLN A 330 13.47 -6.53 -7.35
CA GLN A 330 14.84 -6.98 -7.09
C GLN A 330 15.01 -7.41 -5.63
N GLY A 331 14.54 -6.62 -4.66
CA GLY A 331 14.62 -6.93 -3.25
C GLY A 331 13.78 -8.14 -2.85
N GLU A 332 12.57 -8.29 -3.42
CA GLU A 332 11.75 -9.51 -3.22
C GLU A 332 12.47 -10.75 -3.75
N LEU A 333 13.03 -10.70 -4.97
CA LEU A 333 13.76 -11.81 -5.57
C LEU A 333 14.98 -12.20 -4.74
N ASP A 334 15.77 -11.22 -4.33
CA ASP A 334 16.95 -11.42 -3.49
C ASP A 334 16.58 -12.06 -2.12
N GLY A 335 15.56 -11.51 -1.46
CA GLY A 335 15.10 -12.00 -0.16
C GLY A 335 14.52 -13.42 -0.23
N LEU A 336 13.69 -13.72 -1.23
CA LEU A 336 13.11 -15.06 -1.41
C LEU A 336 14.16 -16.10 -1.79
N THR A 337 15.16 -15.72 -2.59
CA THR A 337 16.28 -16.59 -2.94
C THR A 337 17.17 -16.86 -1.74
N ARG A 338 17.53 -15.81 -0.97
CA ARG A 338 18.36 -15.92 0.24
C ARG A 338 17.73 -16.78 1.32
N SER A 339 16.41 -16.71 1.49
CA SER A 339 15.66 -17.49 2.47
C SER A 339 15.34 -18.93 2.00
N ASP A 340 15.73 -19.30 0.79
CA ASP A 340 15.39 -20.59 0.17
C ASP A 340 13.87 -20.88 0.22
N ALA A 341 13.09 -19.83 -0.12
CA ALA A 341 11.66 -19.79 0.13
C ALA A 341 10.89 -20.95 -0.55
N VAL A 342 11.31 -21.38 -1.74
CA VAL A 342 10.67 -22.50 -2.45
C VAL A 342 10.82 -23.81 -1.67
N ARG A 343 12.02 -24.10 -1.18
CA ARG A 343 12.27 -25.32 -0.39
C ARG A 343 11.54 -25.27 0.94
N VAL A 344 11.68 -24.16 1.69
CA VAL A 344 11.02 -23.99 3.00
C VAL A 344 9.51 -24.14 2.88
N ARG A 345 8.91 -23.51 1.85
CA ARG A 345 7.46 -23.61 1.60
C ARG A 345 7.08 -25.02 1.14
N GLY A 346 7.91 -25.67 0.32
CA GLY A 346 7.69 -27.04 -0.13
C GLY A 346 7.71 -28.04 1.03
N ASP A 347 8.69 -27.93 1.93
CA ASP A 347 8.82 -28.78 3.12
C ASP A 347 7.59 -28.61 4.04
N ASP A 348 7.14 -27.38 4.24
CA ASP A 348 5.95 -27.04 5.03
C ASP A 348 4.66 -27.61 4.41
N GLU A 349 4.50 -27.49 3.10
CA GLU A 349 3.38 -28.04 2.35
C GLU A 349 3.37 -29.58 2.38
N HIS A 350 4.52 -30.22 2.26
CA HIS A 350 4.65 -31.68 2.41
C HIS A 350 4.24 -32.14 3.80
N ALA A 351 4.68 -31.44 4.86
CA ALA A 351 4.30 -31.78 6.24
C ALA A 351 2.78 -31.62 6.46
N MET A 352 2.19 -30.55 5.93
CA MET A 352 0.75 -30.33 5.95
C MET A 352 -0.02 -31.46 5.23
N LEU A 353 0.41 -31.83 4.03
CA LEU A 353 -0.22 -32.91 3.26
C LEU A 353 -0.07 -34.26 3.92
N ALA A 354 1.05 -34.56 4.60
CA ALA A 354 1.23 -35.77 5.39
C ALA A 354 0.26 -35.83 6.57
N TRP A 355 0.13 -34.72 7.31
CA TRP A 355 -0.87 -34.55 8.40
C TRP A 355 -2.30 -34.75 7.88
N LEU A 356 -2.63 -34.07 6.74
CA LEU A 356 -3.96 -34.17 6.10
C LEU A 356 -4.32 -35.63 5.77
N GLY A 357 -3.34 -36.45 5.37
CA GLY A 357 -3.58 -37.86 5.06
C GLY A 357 -4.14 -38.70 6.21
N GLN A 358 -4.13 -38.17 7.43
CA GLN A 358 -4.66 -38.80 8.64
C GLN A 358 -6.06 -38.29 9.01
N GLN A 359 -6.64 -37.35 8.22
CA GLN A 359 -7.97 -36.80 8.47
C GLN A 359 -9.04 -37.50 7.63
N ASP A 360 -10.29 -37.53 8.13
CA ASP A 360 -11.40 -38.22 7.50
C ASP A 360 -11.77 -37.70 6.09
N ASP A 361 -11.63 -36.37 5.90
CA ASP A 361 -11.97 -35.66 4.65
C ASP A 361 -10.77 -35.46 3.68
N ALA A 362 -9.63 -36.12 3.97
CA ALA A 362 -8.37 -35.95 3.23
C ALA A 362 -8.51 -36.10 1.72
N ALA A 363 -9.28 -37.12 1.27
CA ALA A 363 -9.43 -37.41 -0.16
C ALA A 363 -10.11 -36.24 -0.93
N ALA A 364 -11.17 -35.66 -0.38
CA ALA A 364 -11.90 -34.55 -0.97
C ALA A 364 -11.03 -33.29 -1.00
N ILE A 365 -10.36 -32.96 0.10
CA ILE A 365 -9.47 -31.80 0.20
C ILE A 365 -8.30 -31.91 -0.79
N ARG A 366 -7.66 -33.10 -0.90
CA ARG A 366 -6.58 -33.35 -1.87
C ARG A 366 -7.05 -33.19 -3.32
N ALA A 367 -8.27 -33.62 -3.65
CA ALA A 367 -8.83 -33.46 -4.97
C ALA A 367 -9.01 -31.97 -5.33
N ASP A 368 -9.53 -31.17 -4.41
CA ASP A 368 -9.68 -29.72 -4.64
C ASP A 368 -8.32 -29.00 -4.73
N ILE A 369 -7.33 -29.37 -3.92
CA ILE A 369 -5.96 -28.83 -4.00
C ILE A 369 -5.34 -29.17 -5.39
N ALA A 370 -5.48 -30.41 -5.85
CA ALA A 370 -4.99 -30.82 -7.16
C ALA A 370 -5.69 -30.07 -8.31
N ALA A 371 -7.01 -29.88 -8.21
CA ALA A 371 -7.77 -29.09 -9.18
C ALA A 371 -7.31 -27.62 -9.17
N ALA A 372 -7.07 -27.01 -8.01
CA ALA A 372 -6.54 -25.64 -7.94
C ALA A 372 -5.16 -25.55 -8.61
N GLN A 373 -4.29 -26.54 -8.43
CA GLN A 373 -2.98 -26.61 -9.09
C GLN A 373 -3.13 -26.64 -10.62
N GLN A 374 -4.07 -27.43 -11.15
CA GLN A 374 -4.31 -27.49 -12.60
C GLN A 374 -4.74 -26.11 -13.16
N VAL A 375 -5.57 -25.36 -12.42
CA VAL A 375 -5.98 -24.00 -12.82
C VAL A 375 -4.78 -23.05 -12.85
N LEU A 376 -3.89 -23.16 -11.87
CA LEU A 376 -2.66 -22.34 -11.80
C LEU A 376 -1.70 -22.69 -12.94
N ASP A 377 -1.50 -23.97 -13.23
CA ASP A 377 -0.62 -24.42 -14.31
C ASP A 377 -1.12 -23.96 -15.69
N ALA A 378 -2.44 -24.04 -15.93
CA ALA A 378 -3.04 -23.57 -17.18
C ALA A 378 -2.84 -22.07 -17.39
N ALA A 379 -2.82 -21.26 -16.31
CA ALA A 379 -2.61 -19.81 -16.38
C ALA A 379 -1.19 -19.45 -16.86
N THR A 380 -0.21 -20.32 -16.71
CA THR A 380 1.17 -20.02 -17.13
C THR A 380 1.35 -19.91 -18.65
N ALA A 381 0.48 -20.50 -19.43
CA ALA A 381 0.59 -20.52 -20.90
C ALA A 381 0.48 -19.13 -21.57
N MET A 382 -0.23 -18.21 -20.94
CA MET A 382 -0.48 -16.85 -21.50
C MET A 382 0.14 -15.73 -20.64
N ARG A 383 0.95 -16.04 -19.66
CA ARG A 383 1.46 -15.08 -18.68
C ARG A 383 2.31 -13.96 -19.28
N GLU A 384 3.10 -14.23 -20.35
CA GLU A 384 3.91 -13.22 -21.05
C GLU A 384 3.00 -12.22 -21.77
N ARG A 385 1.97 -12.71 -22.50
CA ARG A 385 0.94 -11.89 -23.14
C ARG A 385 0.24 -11.00 -22.11
N ASP A 386 -0.25 -11.61 -21.04
CA ASP A 386 -1.06 -10.92 -20.02
C ASP A 386 -0.25 -9.85 -19.30
N GLN A 387 1.04 -10.08 -19.05
CA GLN A 387 1.95 -9.08 -18.48
C GLN A 387 2.12 -7.88 -19.41
N LEU A 388 2.37 -8.11 -20.70
CA LEU A 388 2.57 -7.03 -21.68
C LEU A 388 1.28 -6.24 -21.94
N LEU A 389 0.14 -6.91 -22.10
CA LEU A 389 -1.16 -6.23 -22.25
C LEU A 389 -1.49 -5.41 -20.99
N GLY A 390 -1.19 -5.94 -19.81
CA GLY A 390 -1.32 -5.21 -18.55
C GLY A 390 -0.43 -3.98 -18.51
N ALA A 391 0.83 -4.09 -18.94
CA ALA A 391 1.78 -2.97 -19.03
C ALA A 391 1.33 -1.91 -20.04
N ILE A 392 0.90 -2.30 -21.24
CA ILE A 392 0.36 -1.40 -22.26
C ILE A 392 -0.80 -0.56 -21.68
N ARG A 393 -1.72 -1.19 -20.97
CA ARG A 393 -2.87 -0.52 -20.35
C ARG A 393 -2.49 0.39 -19.16
N SER A 394 -1.49 0.02 -18.38
CA SER A 394 -1.16 0.72 -17.13
C SER A 394 -0.10 1.82 -17.30
N GLN A 395 0.84 1.67 -18.26
CA GLN A 395 1.97 2.57 -18.42
C GLN A 395 1.73 3.71 -19.44
N THR A 396 0.61 3.65 -20.19
CA THR A 396 0.23 4.72 -21.12
C THR A 396 -0.89 5.60 -20.55
N GLN A 397 -0.87 6.90 -20.81
CA GLN A 397 -1.86 7.84 -20.29
C GLN A 397 -3.07 7.97 -21.22
N LEU A 398 -2.85 8.31 -22.49
CA LEU A 398 -3.95 8.54 -23.44
C LEU A 398 -4.67 7.25 -23.86
N LEU A 399 -3.92 6.18 -24.12
CA LEU A 399 -4.55 4.90 -24.44
C LEU A 399 -5.38 4.39 -23.27
N ARG A 400 -4.87 4.51 -22.04
CA ARG A 400 -5.63 4.18 -20.82
C ARG A 400 -6.89 5.03 -20.70
N ALA A 401 -6.79 6.35 -20.94
CA ALA A 401 -7.95 7.25 -20.92
C ALA A 401 -9.00 6.84 -21.96
N ALA A 402 -8.59 6.53 -23.20
CA ALA A 402 -9.48 6.05 -24.25
C ALA A 402 -10.18 4.74 -23.90
N LEU A 403 -9.42 3.76 -23.37
CA LEU A 403 -9.96 2.49 -22.89
C LEU A 403 -10.95 2.67 -21.73
N THR A 404 -10.63 3.57 -20.78
CA THR A 404 -11.51 3.88 -19.64
C THR A 404 -12.83 4.51 -20.13
N LEU A 405 -12.77 5.48 -21.02
CA LEU A 405 -13.97 6.13 -21.59
C LEU A 405 -14.84 5.13 -22.38
N GLN A 406 -14.21 4.28 -23.19
CA GLN A 406 -14.92 3.24 -23.94
C GLN A 406 -15.56 2.20 -23.01
N ARG A 407 -14.84 1.76 -21.95
CA ARG A 407 -15.40 0.84 -20.98
C ARG A 407 -16.55 1.48 -20.21
N LEU A 408 -16.42 2.72 -19.77
CA LEU A 408 -17.47 3.45 -19.05
C LEU A 408 -18.74 3.59 -19.92
N ALA A 409 -18.61 3.84 -21.21
CA ALA A 409 -19.74 3.87 -22.13
C ALA A 409 -20.49 2.53 -22.19
N ILE A 410 -19.76 1.40 -22.18
CA ILE A 410 -20.35 0.05 -22.09
C ILE A 410 -21.05 -0.15 -20.74
N GLU A 411 -20.39 0.22 -19.66
CA GLU A 411 -20.93 0.00 -18.31
C GLU A 411 -22.17 0.89 -18.04
N ARG A 412 -22.17 2.13 -18.50
CA ARG A 412 -23.35 3.03 -18.38
C ARG A 412 -24.60 2.53 -19.13
N SER A 413 -24.47 1.62 -20.08
CA SER A 413 -25.63 0.96 -20.71
C SER A 413 -26.30 -0.09 -19.82
N LYS A 414 -25.69 -0.42 -18.67
CA LYS A 414 -26.21 -1.36 -17.66
C LYS A 414 -26.78 -0.60 -16.46
N PRO A 415 -27.78 -1.18 -15.75
CA PRO A 415 -28.14 -0.70 -14.42
C PRO A 415 -26.94 -0.64 -13.49
N ASP A 416 -26.86 0.39 -12.64
CA ASP A 416 -25.68 0.66 -11.81
C ASP A 416 -25.19 -0.55 -10.95
N PRO A 417 -26.06 -1.33 -10.30
CA PRO A 417 -25.64 -2.53 -9.56
C PRO A 417 -25.01 -3.64 -10.42
N LEU A 418 -25.27 -3.63 -11.74
CA LEU A 418 -24.71 -4.62 -12.67
C LEU A 418 -23.46 -4.15 -13.39
N ARG A 419 -23.05 -2.87 -13.18
CA ARG A 419 -21.80 -2.35 -13.73
C ARG A 419 -20.60 -3.03 -13.07
N GLU A 420 -19.52 -3.09 -13.83
CA GLU A 420 -18.23 -3.56 -13.31
C GLU A 420 -17.77 -2.67 -12.15
N SER A 421 -17.13 -3.28 -11.14
CA SER A 421 -16.54 -2.54 -10.03
C SER A 421 -15.52 -1.53 -10.54
N GLY A 422 -15.56 -0.28 -10.03
CA GLY A 422 -14.77 0.84 -10.54
C GLY A 422 -15.44 1.65 -11.67
N TYR A 423 -16.61 1.22 -12.17
CA TYR A 423 -17.42 1.94 -13.16
C TYR A 423 -18.85 2.23 -12.68
N GLN A 424 -19.13 1.97 -11.43
CA GLN A 424 -20.42 2.33 -10.82
C GLN A 424 -20.51 3.85 -10.62
N GLN A 425 -21.70 4.38 -10.46
CA GLN A 425 -21.92 5.83 -10.27
C GLN A 425 -21.07 6.40 -9.14
N ARG A 426 -20.88 5.64 -8.06
CA ARG A 426 -20.04 5.99 -6.91
C ARG A 426 -18.54 6.18 -7.28
N ASP A 427 -18.09 5.62 -8.40
CA ASP A 427 -16.68 5.63 -8.82
C ASP A 427 -16.40 6.68 -9.91
N GLU A 428 -17.44 7.31 -10.50
CA GLU A 428 -17.28 8.23 -11.63
C GLU A 428 -16.46 9.48 -11.27
N ALA A 429 -16.55 9.98 -10.03
CA ALA A 429 -15.71 11.08 -9.57
C ALA A 429 -14.21 10.72 -9.54
N LEU A 430 -13.88 9.45 -9.25
CA LEU A 430 -12.52 8.96 -9.31
C LEU A 430 -12.01 8.88 -10.76
N ILE A 431 -12.86 8.41 -11.68
CA ILE A 431 -12.54 8.40 -13.12
C ILE A 431 -12.28 9.82 -13.63
N GLU A 432 -13.13 10.77 -13.24
CA GLU A 432 -12.94 12.18 -13.60
C GLU A 432 -11.59 12.71 -13.10
N GLY A 433 -11.26 12.45 -11.83
CA GLY A 433 -9.97 12.82 -11.24
C GLY A 433 -8.78 12.24 -12.03
N GLN A 434 -8.84 10.97 -12.40
CA GLN A 434 -7.82 10.30 -13.20
C GLN A 434 -7.66 10.94 -14.59
N LEU A 435 -8.77 11.27 -15.26
CA LEU A 435 -8.74 11.93 -16.57
C LEU A 435 -8.16 13.34 -16.50
N LYS A 436 -8.40 14.08 -15.43
CA LYS A 436 -7.78 15.40 -15.18
C LYS A 436 -6.27 15.28 -14.94
N GLN A 437 -5.82 14.26 -14.22
CA GLN A 437 -4.40 14.06 -13.92
C GLN A 437 -3.54 13.80 -15.17
N VAL A 438 -4.10 13.30 -16.27
CA VAL A 438 -3.36 13.07 -17.52
C VAL A 438 -2.60 14.33 -17.94
N GLN A 439 -3.19 15.51 -17.80
CA GLN A 439 -2.55 16.78 -18.20
C GLN A 439 -1.21 17.04 -17.52
N ARG A 440 -1.01 16.48 -16.32
CA ARG A 440 0.21 16.66 -15.50
C ARG A 440 1.20 15.49 -15.63
N ARG A 441 0.89 14.47 -16.46
CA ARG A 441 1.65 13.22 -16.56
C ARG A 441 1.85 12.76 -18.02
N PHE A 442 1.62 13.62 -18.98
CA PHE A 442 1.62 13.26 -20.38
C PHE A 442 2.55 14.16 -21.22
N ALA A 443 3.47 13.52 -21.93
CA ALA A 443 4.24 14.10 -23.02
C ALA A 443 4.16 13.15 -24.23
N PRO A 444 3.66 13.59 -25.39
CA PRO A 444 3.36 12.71 -26.53
C PRO A 444 4.54 11.85 -27.00
N ALA A 445 5.74 12.45 -27.06
CA ALA A 445 6.95 11.74 -27.50
C ALA A 445 7.36 10.62 -26.54
N VAL A 446 7.23 10.84 -25.22
CA VAL A 446 7.59 9.85 -24.20
C VAL A 446 6.58 8.70 -24.19
N GLU A 447 5.29 9.01 -24.20
CA GLU A 447 4.25 7.96 -24.23
C GLU A 447 4.36 7.12 -25.50
N LYS A 448 4.57 7.74 -26.66
CA LYS A 448 4.75 7.01 -27.91
C LYS A 448 5.98 6.09 -27.87
N ALA A 449 7.09 6.54 -27.27
CA ALA A 449 8.29 5.72 -27.08
C ALA A 449 8.02 4.52 -26.15
N LEU A 450 7.33 4.73 -25.01
CA LEU A 450 6.93 3.68 -24.08
C LEU A 450 6.03 2.64 -24.77
N LEU A 451 5.01 3.11 -25.47
CA LEU A 451 4.08 2.21 -26.15
C LEU A 451 4.79 1.43 -27.26
N ALA A 452 5.69 2.07 -28.00
CA ALA A 452 6.51 1.41 -29.03
C ALA A 452 7.43 0.34 -28.44
N ASP A 453 8.03 0.58 -27.26
CA ASP A 453 8.85 -0.42 -26.58
C ASP A 453 8.03 -1.64 -26.18
N LEU A 454 6.87 -1.43 -25.54
CA LEU A 454 5.97 -2.49 -25.13
C LEU A 454 5.41 -3.29 -26.32
N LEU A 455 5.08 -2.61 -27.41
CA LEU A 455 4.59 -3.27 -28.63
C LEU A 455 5.68 -4.09 -29.34
N ARG A 456 6.94 -3.64 -29.33
CA ARG A 456 8.05 -4.48 -29.83
C ARG A 456 8.21 -5.77 -29.03
N GLN A 457 8.10 -5.68 -27.70
CA GLN A 457 8.12 -6.86 -26.84
C GLN A 457 6.91 -7.78 -27.12
N TYR A 458 5.72 -7.21 -27.32
CA TYR A 458 4.52 -7.95 -27.71
C TYR A 458 4.67 -8.63 -29.09
N GLN A 459 5.20 -7.95 -30.09
CA GLN A 459 5.44 -8.51 -31.44
C GLN A 459 6.45 -9.67 -31.43
N ALA A 460 7.32 -9.74 -30.41
CA ALA A 460 8.26 -10.84 -30.25
C ALA A 460 7.68 -12.09 -29.60
N LEU A 461 6.43 -12.04 -29.11
CA LEU A 461 5.73 -13.19 -28.55
C LEU A 461 5.48 -14.28 -29.61
N PRO A 462 5.36 -15.56 -29.18
CA PRO A 462 4.89 -16.62 -30.08
C PRO A 462 3.52 -16.26 -30.68
N ALA A 463 3.27 -16.66 -31.94
CA ALA A 463 2.03 -16.34 -32.65
C ALA A 463 0.74 -16.77 -31.91
N ALA A 464 0.81 -17.86 -31.12
CA ALA A 464 -0.30 -18.34 -30.30
C ALA A 464 -0.69 -17.38 -29.16
N GLN A 465 0.19 -16.45 -28.78
CA GLN A 465 -0.05 -15.44 -27.76
C GLN A 465 -0.47 -14.07 -28.34
N HIS A 466 -0.51 -13.93 -29.68
CA HIS A 466 -0.97 -12.73 -30.34
C HIS A 466 -2.48 -12.57 -30.21
N VAL A 467 -2.93 -11.32 -30.13
CA VAL A 467 -4.34 -10.92 -30.10
C VAL A 467 -4.66 -10.18 -31.38
N ARG A 468 -5.54 -10.74 -32.18
CA ARG A 468 -5.88 -10.24 -33.52
C ARG A 468 -6.25 -8.75 -33.56
N GLU A 469 -6.99 -8.27 -32.55
CA GLU A 469 -7.42 -6.89 -32.43
C GLU A 469 -6.23 -5.95 -32.13
N PHE A 470 -5.24 -6.39 -31.34
CA PHE A 470 -4.01 -5.65 -31.11
C PHE A 470 -3.15 -5.58 -32.36
N ASP A 471 -3.00 -6.69 -33.08
CA ASP A 471 -2.29 -6.75 -34.38
C ASP A 471 -2.95 -5.82 -35.42
N ALA A 472 -4.28 -5.79 -35.47
CA ALA A 472 -5.03 -4.92 -36.37
C ALA A 472 -4.84 -3.43 -36.03
N VAL A 473 -4.85 -3.07 -34.75
CA VAL A 473 -4.68 -1.68 -34.30
C VAL A 473 -3.24 -1.20 -34.44
N PHE A 474 -2.26 -1.99 -33.99
CA PHE A 474 -0.87 -1.53 -33.87
C PHE A 474 0.07 -2.06 -34.95
N GLY A 475 -0.36 -3.05 -35.75
CA GLY A 475 0.48 -3.70 -36.77
C GLY A 475 1.34 -4.81 -36.21
N THR A 476 1.83 -5.65 -37.11
CA THR A 476 2.65 -6.84 -36.77
C THR A 476 4.13 -6.68 -37.12
N THR A 477 4.52 -5.55 -37.70
CA THR A 477 5.91 -5.22 -38.03
C THR A 477 6.30 -3.85 -37.47
N PRO A 478 7.59 -3.60 -37.17
CA PRO A 478 8.04 -2.33 -36.64
C PRO A 478 7.61 -1.12 -37.47
N GLY A 479 7.73 -1.18 -38.81
CA GLY A 479 7.36 -0.07 -39.68
C GLY A 479 5.84 0.20 -39.73
N GLN A 480 5.01 -0.85 -39.66
CA GLN A 480 3.55 -0.69 -39.53
C GLN A 480 3.20 -0.08 -38.19
N MET A 481 3.84 -0.54 -37.10
CA MET A 481 3.64 -0.04 -35.75
C MET A 481 3.95 1.45 -35.67
N GLU A 482 5.11 1.88 -36.12
CA GLU A 482 5.52 3.30 -36.09
C GLU A 482 4.53 4.19 -36.86
N ALA A 483 4.15 3.81 -38.07
CA ALA A 483 3.18 4.57 -38.87
C ALA A 483 1.81 4.66 -38.20
N LYS A 484 1.33 3.58 -37.56
CA LYS A 484 0.06 3.56 -36.84
C LYS A 484 0.11 4.37 -35.56
N LEU A 485 1.19 4.31 -34.79
CA LEU A 485 1.37 5.16 -33.61
C LEU A 485 1.42 6.64 -33.99
N ASP A 486 2.13 7.00 -35.07
CA ASP A 486 2.15 8.37 -35.58
C ASP A 486 0.73 8.87 -35.92
N ALA A 487 -0.05 8.06 -36.62
CA ALA A 487 -1.41 8.41 -36.98
C ALA A 487 -2.35 8.55 -35.75
N LEU A 488 -2.22 7.64 -34.78
CA LEU A 488 -3.02 7.68 -33.53
C LEU A 488 -2.74 8.95 -32.73
N TYR A 489 -1.46 9.27 -32.48
CA TYR A 489 -1.09 10.41 -31.63
C TYR A 489 -1.22 11.77 -32.37
N ALA A 490 -1.08 11.83 -33.68
CA ALA A 490 -1.30 13.05 -34.44
C ALA A 490 -2.78 13.41 -34.59
N GLY A 491 -3.67 12.40 -34.60
CA GLY A 491 -5.09 12.61 -34.85
C GLY A 491 -5.97 12.72 -33.60
N THR A 492 -5.46 12.32 -32.41
CA THR A 492 -6.28 12.32 -31.19
C THR A 492 -6.38 13.69 -30.53
N MET A 493 -7.56 14.02 -30.03
CA MET A 493 -7.82 15.20 -29.20
C MET A 493 -7.78 14.90 -27.71
N LEU A 494 -7.55 13.64 -27.30
CA LEU A 494 -7.51 13.24 -25.87
C LEU A 494 -6.30 13.82 -25.10
N GLY A 495 -5.33 14.42 -25.77
CA GLY A 495 -4.27 15.19 -25.15
C GLY A 495 -4.79 16.44 -24.42
N ASP A 496 -5.95 16.96 -24.80
CA ASP A 496 -6.60 18.12 -24.19
C ASP A 496 -7.56 17.69 -23.07
N GLU A 497 -7.48 18.33 -21.89
CA GLU A 497 -8.31 18.01 -20.71
C GLU A 497 -9.80 18.23 -20.98
N ALA A 498 -10.16 19.34 -21.60
CA ALA A 498 -11.56 19.68 -21.87
C ALA A 498 -12.20 18.63 -22.82
N GLN A 499 -11.42 18.11 -23.78
CA GLN A 499 -11.92 17.05 -24.66
C GLN A 499 -12.10 15.74 -23.90
N ARG A 500 -11.18 15.34 -23.01
CA ARG A 500 -11.37 14.14 -22.16
C ARG A 500 -12.62 14.25 -21.31
N LEU A 501 -12.84 15.39 -20.65
CA LEU A 501 -14.02 15.62 -19.81
C LEU A 501 -15.31 15.72 -20.63
N ARG A 502 -15.25 16.24 -21.85
CA ARG A 502 -16.39 16.21 -22.79
C ARG A 502 -16.79 14.76 -23.10
N TRP A 503 -15.81 13.86 -23.37
CA TRP A 503 -16.09 12.46 -23.62
C TRP A 503 -16.58 11.71 -22.37
N LEU A 504 -16.11 12.09 -21.20
CA LEU A 504 -16.63 11.58 -19.92
C LEU A 504 -18.13 11.90 -19.73
N ALA A 505 -18.54 13.12 -20.08
CA ALA A 505 -19.92 13.58 -19.98
C ALA A 505 -20.81 13.12 -21.15
N ALA A 506 -20.24 12.55 -22.21
CA ALA A 506 -20.97 12.16 -23.41
C ALA A 506 -21.83 10.91 -23.18
N GLU A 507 -22.98 10.87 -23.89
CA GLU A 507 -23.81 9.68 -23.95
C GLU A 507 -23.06 8.49 -24.55
N PRO A 508 -23.30 7.26 -24.08
CA PRO A 508 -22.61 6.05 -24.58
C PRO A 508 -22.61 5.90 -26.11
N ALA A 509 -23.71 6.25 -26.77
CA ALA A 509 -23.82 6.16 -28.22
C ALA A 509 -22.82 7.09 -28.94
N LEU A 510 -22.56 8.28 -28.40
CA LEU A 510 -21.60 9.23 -28.95
C LEU A 510 -20.16 8.74 -28.81
N VAL A 511 -19.81 8.17 -27.65
CA VAL A 511 -18.49 7.57 -27.43
C VAL A 511 -18.27 6.40 -28.40
N ASN A 512 -19.28 5.56 -28.59
CA ASN A 512 -19.24 4.42 -29.51
C ASN A 512 -19.15 4.85 -31.00
N ALA A 513 -19.62 6.04 -31.36
CA ALA A 513 -19.53 6.61 -32.69
C ALA A 513 -18.35 7.56 -32.90
N ALA A 514 -17.49 7.75 -31.85
CA ALA A 514 -16.40 8.70 -31.91
C ALA A 514 -15.42 8.43 -33.05
N ALA A 515 -15.07 9.49 -33.77
CA ALA A 515 -14.08 9.46 -34.86
C ALA A 515 -12.62 9.71 -34.34
N ASP A 516 -12.45 10.09 -33.07
CA ASP A 516 -11.13 10.23 -32.50
C ASP A 516 -10.33 8.92 -32.62
N PRO A 517 -9.10 8.95 -33.17
CA PRO A 517 -8.35 7.73 -33.48
C PRO A 517 -8.08 6.83 -32.27
N LEU A 518 -7.81 7.39 -31.08
CA LEU A 518 -7.59 6.59 -29.87
C LEU A 518 -8.90 6.00 -29.33
N LEU A 519 -10.02 6.70 -29.37
CA LEU A 519 -11.32 6.13 -29.03
C LEU A 519 -11.74 5.04 -30.02
N ALA A 520 -11.46 5.21 -31.31
CA ALA A 520 -11.70 4.20 -32.34
C ALA A 520 -10.82 2.95 -32.10
N ALA A 521 -9.54 3.13 -31.76
CA ALA A 521 -8.63 2.06 -31.36
C ALA A 521 -9.14 1.34 -30.09
N ALA A 522 -9.51 2.09 -29.06
CA ALA A 522 -10.08 1.53 -27.82
C ALA A 522 -11.33 0.69 -28.10
N ARG A 523 -12.23 1.16 -28.99
CA ARG A 523 -13.41 0.42 -29.41
C ARG A 523 -13.06 -0.89 -30.10
N MET A 524 -12.00 -0.91 -30.94
CA MET A 524 -11.55 -2.13 -31.62
C MET A 524 -10.90 -3.12 -30.64
N LEU A 525 -10.16 -2.64 -29.64
CA LEU A 525 -9.48 -3.48 -28.66
C LEU A 525 -10.43 -4.05 -27.60
N MET A 526 -11.52 -3.34 -27.30
CA MET A 526 -12.40 -3.65 -26.16
C MET A 526 -12.99 -5.08 -26.19
N PRO A 527 -13.47 -5.63 -27.33
CA PRO A 527 -13.98 -7.00 -27.34
C PRO A 527 -12.96 -8.05 -26.91
N ALA A 528 -11.70 -7.94 -27.35
CA ALA A 528 -10.63 -8.84 -26.97
C ALA A 528 -10.27 -8.69 -25.47
N LEU A 529 -10.20 -7.45 -24.99
CA LEU A 529 -9.94 -7.19 -23.57
C LEU A 529 -11.03 -7.74 -22.65
N LEU A 530 -12.29 -7.63 -23.08
CA LEU A 530 -13.43 -8.22 -22.36
C LEU A 530 -13.42 -9.75 -22.38
N ALA A 531 -12.99 -10.37 -23.49
CA ALA A 531 -12.85 -11.82 -23.58
C ALA A 531 -11.75 -12.33 -22.62
N ILE A 532 -10.58 -11.67 -22.59
CA ILE A 532 -9.49 -11.99 -21.67
C ILE A 532 -9.97 -11.81 -20.21
N GLU A 533 -10.68 -10.71 -19.91
CA GLU A 533 -11.26 -10.48 -18.59
C GLU A 533 -12.27 -11.59 -18.21
N ALA A 534 -13.06 -12.09 -19.16
CA ALA A 534 -13.99 -13.17 -18.89
C ALA A 534 -13.28 -14.49 -18.55
N GLU A 535 -12.15 -14.80 -19.22
CA GLU A 535 -11.29 -15.94 -18.91
C GLU A 535 -10.67 -15.79 -17.52
N ASP A 536 -10.16 -14.60 -17.18
CA ASP A 536 -9.58 -14.29 -15.88
C ASP A 536 -10.62 -14.46 -14.75
N LYS A 537 -11.84 -13.98 -14.95
CA LYS A 537 -12.95 -14.14 -14.00
C LYS A 537 -13.36 -15.61 -13.83
N ALA A 538 -13.38 -16.38 -14.90
CA ALA A 538 -13.66 -17.82 -14.82
C ALA A 538 -12.59 -18.54 -14.00
N ARG A 539 -11.31 -18.22 -14.24
CA ARG A 539 -10.16 -18.75 -13.50
C ARG A 539 -10.19 -18.32 -12.02
N ALA A 540 -10.48 -17.04 -11.77
CA ALA A 540 -10.61 -16.51 -10.42
C ALA A 540 -11.75 -17.17 -9.64
N GLY A 541 -12.91 -17.45 -10.30
CA GLY A 541 -14.04 -18.15 -9.70
C GLY A 541 -13.69 -19.60 -9.31
N GLU A 542 -12.93 -20.33 -10.16
CA GLU A 542 -12.47 -21.67 -9.81
C GLU A 542 -11.50 -21.63 -8.63
N LEU A 543 -10.53 -20.72 -8.63
CA LEU A 543 -9.59 -20.60 -7.51
C LEU A 543 -10.30 -20.19 -6.22
N LEU A 544 -11.29 -19.28 -6.30
CA LEU A 544 -12.07 -18.86 -5.12
C LEU A 544 -12.89 -20.02 -4.53
N ARG A 545 -13.36 -20.95 -5.37
CA ARG A 545 -14.08 -22.16 -4.95
C ARG A 545 -13.16 -23.25 -4.35
N LEU A 546 -11.95 -23.39 -4.91
CA LEU A 546 -11.04 -24.50 -4.59
C LEU A 546 -10.05 -24.21 -3.45
N ARG A 547 -9.53 -22.97 -3.38
CA ARG A 547 -8.53 -22.60 -2.35
C ARG A 547 -8.99 -22.71 -0.90
N PRO A 548 -10.27 -22.58 -0.54
CA PRO A 548 -10.73 -22.87 0.82
C PRO A 548 -10.33 -24.28 1.31
N ALA A 549 -10.22 -25.27 0.42
CA ALA A 549 -9.75 -26.61 0.81
C ALA A 549 -8.27 -26.60 1.27
N TYR A 550 -7.40 -25.91 0.53
CA TYR A 550 -6.00 -25.71 0.94
C TYR A 550 -5.91 -24.96 2.28
N MET A 551 -6.69 -23.89 2.43
CA MET A 551 -6.69 -23.10 3.67
C MET A 551 -7.20 -23.90 4.87
N ARG A 552 -8.23 -24.74 4.71
CA ARG A 552 -8.71 -25.63 5.80
C ARG A 552 -7.60 -26.58 6.23
N ALA A 553 -6.88 -27.20 5.27
CA ALA A 553 -5.75 -28.08 5.57
C ALA A 553 -4.63 -27.32 6.31
N LEU A 554 -4.27 -26.10 5.84
CA LEU A 554 -3.22 -25.30 6.45
C LEU A 554 -3.62 -24.87 7.88
N ILE A 555 -4.82 -24.36 8.06
CA ILE A 555 -5.33 -23.92 9.37
C ILE A 555 -5.38 -25.11 10.34
N GLY A 556 -5.94 -26.26 9.94
CA GLY A 556 -6.01 -27.45 10.77
C GLY A 556 -4.62 -27.97 11.15
N PHE A 557 -3.68 -27.99 10.21
CA PHE A 557 -2.30 -28.38 10.47
C PHE A 557 -1.61 -27.45 11.49
N ARG A 558 -1.75 -26.12 11.33
CA ARG A 558 -1.18 -25.16 12.29
C ARG A 558 -1.82 -25.27 13.67
N GLN A 559 -3.14 -25.44 13.73
CA GLN A 559 -3.87 -25.63 14.99
C GLN A 559 -3.45 -26.92 15.72
N SER A 560 -3.14 -28.02 14.98
CA SER A 560 -2.59 -29.22 15.58
C SER A 560 -1.21 -29.01 16.24
N GLN A 561 -0.51 -27.95 15.84
CA GLN A 561 0.76 -27.50 16.43
C GLN A 561 0.57 -26.42 17.52
N GLY A 562 -0.67 -26.07 17.89
CA GLY A 562 -0.98 -24.98 18.83
C GLY A 562 -0.77 -23.58 18.26
N ARG A 563 -0.68 -23.42 16.94
CA ARG A 563 -0.43 -22.14 16.26
C ARG A 563 -1.72 -21.57 15.67
N ALA A 564 -1.99 -20.29 15.92
CA ALA A 564 -3.04 -19.55 15.25
C ALA A 564 -2.62 -19.15 13.83
N VAL A 565 -3.60 -18.98 12.94
CA VAL A 565 -3.38 -18.50 11.56
C VAL A 565 -4.16 -17.20 11.37
N TYR A 566 -3.46 -16.18 10.91
CA TYR A 566 -4.05 -14.92 10.47
C TYR A 566 -4.33 -15.00 8.95
N PRO A 567 -5.34 -14.30 8.41
CA PRO A 567 -5.52 -14.22 6.96
C PRO A 567 -4.49 -13.29 6.34
N ASP A 568 -4.05 -13.59 5.12
CA ASP A 568 -3.21 -12.68 4.35
C ASP A 568 -3.80 -11.25 4.34
N ALA A 569 -2.93 -10.25 4.38
CA ALA A 569 -3.34 -8.86 4.34
C ALA A 569 -4.03 -8.52 3.00
N ASN A 570 -5.02 -7.65 3.04
CA ASN A 570 -5.87 -7.30 1.91
C ASN A 570 -6.46 -5.88 1.99
N GLY A 571 -5.74 -4.94 2.64
CA GLY A 571 -6.16 -3.55 2.81
C GLY A 571 -7.16 -3.34 3.94
N THR A 572 -7.40 -4.33 4.80
CA THR A 572 -8.22 -4.21 6.01
C THR A 572 -7.39 -3.88 7.23
N LEU A 573 -8.05 -3.35 8.28
CA LEU A 573 -7.39 -3.00 9.53
C LEU A 573 -6.75 -4.23 10.19
N ARG A 574 -5.46 -4.11 10.52
CA ARG A 574 -4.64 -5.17 11.13
C ARG A 574 -3.77 -4.63 12.25
N VAL A 575 -3.37 -5.52 13.13
CA VAL A 575 -2.44 -5.26 14.22
C VAL A 575 -1.26 -6.21 14.12
N SER A 576 -0.04 -5.65 14.23
CA SER A 576 1.21 -6.40 14.40
C SER A 576 1.88 -5.95 15.70
N TYR A 577 2.64 -6.85 16.36
CA TYR A 577 3.35 -6.51 17.58
C TYR A 577 4.75 -7.13 17.60
N GLY A 578 5.62 -6.57 18.42
CA GLY A 578 7.02 -6.94 18.54
C GLY A 578 7.76 -5.98 19.47
N ALA A 579 8.98 -5.62 19.09
CA ALA A 579 9.84 -4.75 19.89
C ALA A 579 10.74 -3.86 19.01
N VAL A 580 11.25 -2.79 19.59
CA VAL A 580 12.39 -2.03 19.04
C VAL A 580 13.61 -2.94 19.03
N SER A 581 14.15 -3.23 17.85
CA SER A 581 15.07 -4.36 17.70
C SER A 581 16.23 -4.07 16.76
N PRO A 582 17.48 -4.33 17.17
CA PRO A 582 18.63 -4.34 16.27
C PRO A 582 18.51 -5.49 15.27
N MET A 583 19.42 -5.53 14.29
CA MET A 583 19.51 -6.61 13.30
C MET A 583 20.97 -6.86 12.91
N ASP A 584 21.29 -8.13 12.69
CA ASP A 584 22.56 -8.57 12.10
C ASP A 584 22.30 -9.02 10.66
N PRO A 585 22.39 -8.12 9.64
CA PRO A 585 21.99 -8.42 8.26
C PRO A 585 22.95 -9.38 7.57
N ARG A 586 24.22 -9.42 8.00
CA ARG A 586 25.28 -10.27 7.47
C ARG A 586 26.43 -10.34 8.46
N ASP A 587 27.36 -11.26 8.23
CA ASP A 587 28.56 -11.42 9.08
C ASP A 587 29.34 -10.09 9.23
N GLY A 588 29.70 -9.77 10.46
CA GLY A 588 30.46 -8.58 10.81
C GLY A 588 29.69 -7.25 10.76
N VAL A 589 28.37 -7.24 10.51
CA VAL A 589 27.53 -6.02 10.46
C VAL A 589 26.38 -6.11 11.42
N ARG A 590 26.23 -5.10 12.28
CA ARG A 590 25.09 -4.93 13.17
C ARG A 590 24.41 -3.59 12.94
N TYR A 591 23.11 -3.61 12.68
CA TYR A 591 22.26 -2.43 12.62
C TYR A 591 21.75 -2.11 14.03
N LEU A 592 22.09 -0.93 14.53
CA LEU A 592 21.52 -0.38 15.76
C LEU A 592 20.08 0.06 15.47
N PRO A 593 19.17 0.01 16.48
CA PRO A 593 17.77 0.27 16.27
C PRO A 593 17.39 1.75 16.18
N LEU A 594 18.31 2.67 16.41
CA LEU A 594 18.10 4.11 16.37
C LEU A 594 19.15 4.77 15.46
N THR A 595 18.70 5.72 14.63
CA THR A 595 19.56 6.66 13.91
C THR A 595 19.45 8.05 14.52
N THR A 596 20.45 8.89 14.29
CA THR A 596 20.53 10.24 14.87
C THR A 596 20.74 11.29 13.79
N VAL A 597 20.56 12.56 14.17
CA VAL A 597 20.81 13.70 13.27
C VAL A 597 22.25 13.78 12.75
N ALA A 598 23.21 13.12 13.41
CA ALA A 598 24.58 13.02 12.92
C ALA A 598 24.64 12.39 11.52
N GLY A 599 23.85 11.33 11.28
CA GLY A 599 23.80 10.68 9.97
C GLY A 599 23.18 11.54 8.88
N ILE A 600 22.34 12.53 9.19
CA ILE A 600 21.90 13.55 8.22
C ILE A 600 23.11 14.36 7.76
N VAL A 601 23.93 14.82 8.71
CA VAL A 601 25.12 15.62 8.40
C VAL A 601 26.14 14.81 7.61
N GLU A 602 26.38 13.56 8.00
CA GLU A 602 27.32 12.66 7.32
C GLU A 602 26.93 12.38 5.87
N LYS A 603 25.64 12.23 5.60
CA LYS A 603 25.12 11.99 4.24
C LYS A 603 24.97 13.27 3.41
N HIS A 604 24.99 14.45 4.02
CA HIS A 604 24.74 15.70 3.33
C HIS A 604 25.82 16.01 2.28
N THR A 605 25.41 16.19 1.03
CA THR A 605 26.29 16.53 -0.11
C THR A 605 26.01 17.93 -0.68
N GLY A 606 24.94 18.59 -0.22
CA GLY A 606 24.43 19.83 -0.82
C GLY A 606 23.75 19.66 -2.17
N LYS A 607 23.48 18.42 -2.59
CA LYS A 607 22.77 18.07 -3.83
C LYS A 607 21.74 16.98 -3.55
N ALA A 608 20.57 17.08 -4.19
CA ALA A 608 19.57 16.04 -4.11
C ALA A 608 20.14 14.66 -4.47
N PRO A 609 19.74 13.60 -3.77
CA PRO A 609 18.73 13.58 -2.72
C PRO A 609 19.28 13.77 -1.28
N PHE A 610 20.54 14.18 -1.13
CA PHE A 610 21.21 14.42 0.15
C PHE A 610 21.52 15.92 0.34
N ASP A 611 20.48 16.73 0.20
CA ASP A 611 20.49 18.19 0.26
C ASP A 611 19.71 18.72 1.46
N ALA A 612 20.04 18.21 2.66
CA ALA A 612 19.40 18.67 3.89
C ALA A 612 19.32 20.20 3.95
N PRO A 613 18.14 20.79 4.23
CA PRO A 613 17.96 22.22 4.12
C PRO A 613 18.69 22.99 5.23
N LYS A 614 19.12 24.20 4.91
CA LYS A 614 19.93 25.02 5.83
C LYS A 614 19.31 25.18 7.22
N PRO A 615 17.99 25.44 7.40
CA PRO A 615 17.38 25.51 8.72
C PRO A 615 17.60 24.25 9.58
N LEU A 616 17.54 23.07 8.96
CA LEU A 616 17.79 21.80 9.65
C LEU A 616 19.24 21.68 10.06
N LEU A 617 20.18 21.97 9.17
CA LEU A 617 21.61 21.90 9.46
C LEU A 617 22.04 22.91 10.55
N ASP A 618 21.49 24.13 10.51
CA ASP A 618 21.73 25.17 11.54
C ASP A 618 21.21 24.71 12.90
N ALA A 619 20.00 24.14 12.96
CA ALA A 619 19.42 23.63 14.21
C ALA A 619 20.22 22.45 14.78
N ILE A 620 20.69 21.53 13.93
CA ILE A 620 21.59 20.43 14.34
C ILE A 620 22.89 21.01 14.89
N GLY A 621 23.48 21.99 14.19
CA GLY A 621 24.72 22.64 14.62
C GLY A 621 24.63 23.39 15.95
N GLN A 622 23.46 23.91 16.32
CA GLN A 622 23.19 24.54 17.61
C GLN A 622 23.12 23.53 18.76
N GLY A 623 22.75 22.27 18.46
CA GLY A 623 22.67 21.21 19.48
C GLY A 623 21.56 21.40 20.52
N ASP A 624 20.58 22.31 20.24
CA ASP A 624 19.42 22.53 21.15
C ASP A 624 18.30 21.54 20.82
N PHE A 625 18.42 20.35 21.42
CA PHE A 625 17.42 19.28 21.25
C PHE A 625 16.38 19.28 22.38
N GLY A 626 16.60 20.03 23.45
CA GLY A 626 15.69 20.17 24.58
C GLY A 626 15.27 18.81 25.17
N SER A 627 13.98 18.67 25.47
CA SER A 627 13.40 17.43 26.03
C SER A 627 13.24 16.29 25.02
N THR A 628 13.60 16.49 23.75
CA THR A 628 13.52 15.45 22.71
C THR A 628 14.84 14.72 22.50
N ALA A 629 15.95 15.22 23.09
CA ALA A 629 17.24 14.54 23.07
C ALA A 629 17.16 13.16 23.72
N ASP A 630 17.75 12.18 23.11
CA ASP A 630 17.92 10.87 23.72
C ASP A 630 18.97 10.98 24.86
N PRO A 631 18.65 10.58 26.12
CA PRO A 631 19.52 10.79 27.24
C PRO A 631 20.78 9.91 27.22
N GLU A 632 20.72 8.74 26.56
CA GLU A 632 21.86 7.83 26.47
C GLU A 632 22.79 8.23 25.33
N LEU A 633 22.20 8.67 24.19
CA LEU A 633 22.96 9.08 23.01
C LEU A 633 23.40 10.55 23.08
N GLY A 634 22.79 11.36 23.95
CA GLY A 634 23.09 12.79 24.08
C GLY A 634 22.75 13.64 22.85
N THR A 635 21.88 13.15 21.97
CA THR A 635 21.54 13.77 20.69
C THR A 635 20.10 13.47 20.26
N GLN A 636 19.64 14.11 19.18
CA GLN A 636 18.32 13.86 18.61
C GLN A 636 18.33 12.59 17.75
N THR A 637 17.44 11.66 18.05
CA THR A 637 17.14 10.50 17.20
C THR A 637 16.30 10.91 16.00
N VAL A 638 16.34 10.14 14.89
CA VAL A 638 15.61 10.41 13.64
C VAL A 638 14.67 9.27 13.30
N ASN A 639 15.19 8.07 13.12
CA ASN A 639 14.39 6.89 12.79
C ASN A 639 14.65 5.76 13.78
N LEU A 640 13.65 4.90 13.94
CA LEU A 640 13.74 3.71 14.77
C LEU A 640 13.40 2.45 13.96
N LEU A 641 14.02 1.33 14.37
CA LEU A 641 13.90 0.03 13.74
C LEU A 641 13.16 -0.92 14.69
N THR A 642 12.14 -1.60 14.20
CA THR A 642 11.40 -2.63 14.95
C THR A 642 11.35 -3.94 14.19
N ASN A 643 11.07 -5.04 14.88
CA ASN A 643 10.83 -6.33 14.27
C ASN A 643 9.34 -6.57 13.90
N LEU A 644 8.54 -5.52 13.80
CA LEU A 644 7.12 -5.58 13.45
C LEU A 644 6.90 -6.15 12.06
N ASP A 645 5.85 -6.95 11.94
CA ASP A 645 5.39 -7.46 10.65
C ASP A 645 4.60 -6.38 9.90
N THR A 646 5.17 -5.88 8.81
CA THR A 646 4.62 -4.81 7.98
C THR A 646 4.78 -5.11 6.50
N THR A 647 3.91 -4.51 5.67
CA THR A 647 4.01 -4.51 4.20
C THR A 647 3.52 -3.18 3.63
N GLY A 648 3.60 -2.98 2.32
CA GLY A 648 3.04 -1.81 1.65
C GLY A 648 1.57 -1.56 2.07
N GLY A 649 1.19 -0.31 2.32
CA GLY A 649 -0.08 0.09 2.93
C GLY A 649 0.02 0.39 4.43
N ASN A 650 1.03 -0.16 5.14
CA ASN A 650 1.36 0.25 6.51
C ASN A 650 2.05 1.62 6.57
N SER A 651 2.38 2.25 5.46
CA SER A 651 2.85 3.64 5.44
C SER A 651 1.85 4.55 6.15
N GLY A 652 2.33 5.33 7.16
CA GLY A 652 1.50 6.18 8.02
C GLY A 652 0.84 5.45 9.19
N SER A 653 1.10 4.15 9.38
CA SER A 653 0.59 3.42 10.54
C SER A 653 1.26 3.91 11.83
N PRO A 654 0.47 4.22 12.87
CA PRO A 654 1.01 4.54 14.18
C PRO A 654 1.69 3.32 14.81
N VAL A 655 2.87 3.55 15.39
CA VAL A 655 3.57 2.59 16.24
C VAL A 655 3.39 3.00 17.68
N LEU A 656 2.87 2.09 18.49
CA LEU A 656 2.43 2.34 19.85
C LEU A 656 3.33 1.60 20.86
N ASP A 657 3.56 2.21 22.00
CA ASP A 657 4.25 1.60 23.13
C ASP A 657 3.34 0.60 23.88
N ALA A 658 3.86 0.04 24.97
CA ALA A 658 3.14 -0.90 25.83
C ALA A 658 1.83 -0.33 26.44
N ARG A 659 1.71 1.00 26.53
CA ARG A 659 0.57 1.73 27.10
C ARG A 659 -0.39 2.23 26.02
N GLY A 660 -0.06 2.03 24.73
CA GLY A 660 -0.83 2.51 23.58
C GLY A 660 -0.55 3.95 23.19
N GLN A 661 0.58 4.54 23.63
CA GLN A 661 1.02 5.86 23.22
C GLN A 661 1.86 5.80 21.95
N LEU A 662 1.76 6.83 21.10
CA LEU A 662 2.40 6.91 19.80
C LEU A 662 3.90 7.23 19.95
N ILE A 663 4.76 6.28 19.60
CA ILE A 663 6.23 6.41 19.64
C ILE A 663 6.86 6.56 18.27
N GLY A 664 6.21 6.10 17.21
CA GLY A 664 6.75 6.12 15.86
C GLY A 664 5.66 6.12 14.79
N LEU A 665 6.05 6.49 13.57
CA LEU A 665 5.20 6.47 12.38
C LEU A 665 5.85 5.58 11.33
N ASN A 666 5.24 4.46 10.99
CA ASN A 666 5.80 3.52 10.00
C ASN A 666 5.84 4.14 8.62
N PHE A 667 6.97 4.00 7.91
CA PHE A 667 7.06 4.48 6.54
C PHE A 667 7.78 3.54 5.58
N ASP A 668 8.66 2.63 6.07
CA ASP A 668 9.46 1.76 5.20
C ASP A 668 9.82 0.43 5.88
N SER A 669 10.56 -0.41 5.18
CA SER A 669 11.18 -1.64 5.65
C SER A 669 12.62 -1.71 5.16
N ASN A 670 13.46 -2.50 5.82
CA ASN A 670 14.84 -2.73 5.36
C ASN A 670 14.87 -3.63 4.10
N TRP A 671 15.99 -3.60 3.37
CA TRP A 671 16.18 -4.37 2.13
C TRP A 671 15.93 -5.86 2.30
N GLU A 672 16.45 -6.42 3.36
CA GLU A 672 16.33 -7.86 3.66
C GLU A 672 14.89 -8.30 3.95
N ALA A 673 14.00 -7.34 4.24
CA ALA A 673 12.59 -7.57 4.55
C ALA A 673 11.64 -7.32 3.38
N VAL A 674 12.11 -6.87 2.22
CA VAL A 674 11.24 -6.54 1.06
C VAL A 674 10.42 -7.76 0.63
N SER A 675 10.97 -8.98 0.79
CA SER A 675 10.28 -10.25 0.52
C SER A 675 9.20 -10.64 1.53
N ALA A 676 9.01 -9.89 2.62
CA ALA A 676 8.08 -10.25 3.69
C ALA A 676 6.60 -10.29 3.27
N SER A 677 6.23 -9.73 2.10
CA SER A 677 4.90 -9.93 1.52
C SER A 677 4.62 -11.40 1.16
N TRP A 678 5.65 -12.18 0.87
CA TRP A 678 5.58 -13.61 0.57
C TRP A 678 6.03 -14.50 1.72
N MET A 679 7.15 -14.17 2.35
CA MET A 679 7.73 -14.95 3.41
C MET A 679 8.28 -14.06 4.51
N PHE A 680 7.77 -14.25 5.73
CA PHE A 680 8.28 -13.58 6.92
C PHE A 680 9.53 -14.33 7.42
N ASP A 681 10.64 -13.61 7.58
CA ASP A 681 11.84 -14.12 8.21
C ASP A 681 12.19 -13.26 9.44
N PRO A 682 12.00 -13.75 10.66
CA PRO A 682 12.20 -12.97 11.87
C PRO A 682 13.66 -12.49 12.05
N ARG A 683 14.63 -13.17 11.41
CA ARG A 683 16.03 -12.78 11.45
C ARG A 683 16.27 -11.45 10.76
N TYR A 684 15.55 -11.20 9.65
CA TYR A 684 15.81 -10.10 8.74
C TYR A 684 14.67 -9.09 8.66
N LYS A 685 13.43 -9.47 9.06
CA LYS A 685 12.31 -8.53 9.00
C LYS A 685 12.47 -7.40 9.99
N ARG A 686 12.64 -6.18 9.47
CA ARG A 686 12.55 -4.95 10.24
C ARG A 686 11.67 -3.93 9.52
N ALA A 687 10.92 -3.18 10.31
CA ALA A 687 10.14 -2.04 9.86
C ALA A 687 10.84 -0.75 10.32
N ILE A 688 10.78 0.28 9.49
CA ILE A 688 11.45 1.56 9.71
C ILE A 688 10.39 2.62 10.01
N HIS A 689 10.60 3.39 11.09
CA HIS A 689 9.65 4.38 11.56
C HIS A 689 10.31 5.74 11.78
N VAL A 690 9.55 6.81 11.54
CA VAL A 690 9.94 8.14 12.03
C VAL A 690 9.78 8.15 13.54
N ASP A 691 10.81 8.57 14.25
CA ASP A 691 10.73 8.77 15.70
C ASP A 691 9.87 10.01 16.02
N MET A 692 8.87 9.86 16.89
CA MET A 692 7.98 10.99 17.22
C MET A 692 8.72 12.14 17.95
N ARG A 693 9.86 11.85 18.57
CA ARG A 693 10.73 12.89 19.15
C ARG A 693 11.34 13.78 18.05
N TYR A 694 11.73 13.20 16.91
CA TYR A 694 12.21 13.95 15.74
C TYR A 694 11.12 14.84 15.16
N MET A 695 9.92 14.33 15.00
CA MET A 695 8.77 15.12 14.57
C MET A 695 8.54 16.33 15.48
N ARG A 696 8.51 16.11 16.81
CA ARG A 696 8.33 17.15 17.82
C ARG A 696 9.42 18.21 17.73
N TRP A 697 10.69 17.79 17.62
CA TRP A 697 11.83 18.70 17.51
C TRP A 697 11.77 19.52 16.23
N LEU A 698 11.46 18.91 15.07
CA LEU A 698 11.28 19.63 13.80
C LEU A 698 10.18 20.70 13.93
N MET A 699 9.03 20.34 14.51
CA MET A 699 7.88 21.25 14.68
C MET A 699 8.11 22.32 15.78
N ALA A 700 9.06 22.12 16.68
CA ALA A 700 9.42 23.09 17.70
C ALA A 700 10.52 24.05 17.24
N LYS A 701 11.56 23.55 16.56
CA LYS A 701 12.82 24.28 16.35
C LYS A 701 13.17 24.59 14.89
N VAL A 702 12.80 23.71 13.94
CA VAL A 702 13.24 23.82 12.54
C VAL A 702 12.18 24.46 11.64
N TYR A 703 10.94 23.97 11.70
CA TYR A 703 9.76 24.51 11.02
C TYR A 703 8.67 24.72 12.07
N PRO A 704 8.72 25.82 12.83
CA PRO A 704 7.92 25.98 14.04
C PRO A 704 6.41 25.96 13.79
N ALA A 705 5.70 25.08 14.51
CA ALA A 705 4.26 24.97 14.52
C ALA A 705 3.72 24.79 15.97
N PRO A 706 3.98 25.77 16.90
CA PRO A 706 3.68 25.60 18.32
C PRO A 706 2.17 25.47 18.59
N HIS A 707 1.30 26.00 17.71
CA HIS A 707 -0.15 25.82 17.82
C HIS A 707 -0.57 24.38 17.58
N LEU A 708 0.07 23.67 16.64
CA LEU A 708 -0.20 22.24 16.38
C LEU A 708 0.35 21.34 17.51
N LEU A 709 1.52 21.64 18.04
CA LEU A 709 2.05 20.93 19.21
C LEU A 709 1.09 21.05 20.40
N ARG A 710 0.58 22.25 20.70
CA ARG A 710 -0.44 22.44 21.75
C ARG A 710 -1.74 21.69 21.47
N GLU A 711 -2.18 21.64 20.20
CA GLU A 711 -3.37 20.89 19.80
C GLU A 711 -3.22 19.38 20.01
N MET A 712 -2.00 18.86 19.92
CA MET A 712 -1.63 17.46 20.19
C MET A 712 -1.29 17.20 21.68
N ASP A 713 -1.57 18.14 22.58
CA ASP A 713 -1.22 18.09 24.01
C ASP A 713 0.28 17.93 24.27
N LEU A 714 1.13 18.43 23.36
CA LEU A 714 2.57 18.38 23.47
C LEU A 714 3.14 19.72 23.95
N PRO A 715 4.23 19.71 24.73
CA PRO A 715 4.90 20.94 25.12
C PRO A 715 5.41 21.66 23.85
N ALA A 716 5.01 22.91 23.71
CA ALA A 716 5.65 23.86 22.79
C ALA A 716 6.94 24.32 23.42
N GLN A 717 8.02 23.68 23.21
CA GLN A 717 9.32 23.90 23.89
C GLN A 717 9.78 25.32 23.88
#